data_301a96cabfdb52658443bc9470423d5d
#
_entry.id   301a96cabfdb52658443bc9470423d5d
#
_cell.length_a   1.000
_cell.length_b   1.000
_cell.length_c   1.000
_cell.angle_alpha   90.00
_cell.angle_beta   90.00
_cell.angle_gamma   90.00
#
_symmetry.space_group_name_H-M   'P 1'
#
loop_
_entity.id
_entity.type
_entity.pdbx_description
1 polymer ?
#
loop_
_entity_poly.entity_id
_entity_poly.type
_entity_poly.pdbx_seq_one_letter_code
_entity_poly.pdbx_strand_id
1 'polypeptide(L)'
;DEYAYKLFYDLLDRSERGAYDDDFLVQLAAYREAAPDSERADIFAARYLLAQNDPAGAALCGERAFRRRTMSTAAWNVLAAAHRRLGNAADAAVFESYAYRFDHGQAPACSPEMNAAALARLTRAMNGCLDAPLTKRRAAVENNTLTFHPDVFVGEYLPVTVPDGSDRFWVGTYADGGFLSDRGYMIADVRAKDWFHDNICRDFPFDLQKAHEVKGTVQIEVPEGRAVILPLGGTAPLQELIVQTPSHDDQLAYLGKWSYSHLRLCETTTLICEDDAPFAVGAPILLGHSPARKKLVLNILLDALPWNVVRPHFAEWMPNIARFFARGTIFDEHFSTSEYTYPALPAIETGRYAHHTQLFCAESSHELAPEILTLAECMKDLGYHTAAPITSPDGVYNGTMRGYDRLITATWQLPSLLGTSRAIHHIEAFGEADLFAFLHLSDVHPWDAMGLHFAAEVETRLPLAQRLFAWEKATASVRLPDFEIYKAQFRAGLSDADRNIGALLSYIERRYSDDEFIVSLYSDHGSSVFTPRPEGAEPDIIGENSTRAAWMMRGAGVPEGVVAQELTSIVDLYPTLAHLCGFPAASDIDGSLPAVFGGRERDAVYSFCMYPGQTYKLAMRTKTHALRLETRTPVERDGTADFAGAQVGIYPRGHELTEGRALDGRELRAFFYPRARDFVREFANNAEFFAPRD
;
A
#
# COMPACT_ATOMS: atom_id res chain seq x y z
N ASP A 1 20.53 18.73 -14.77
CA ASP A 1 21.47 19.84 -14.97
C ASP A 1 22.88 19.28 -15.13
N GLU A 2 23.50 19.53 -16.31
CA GLU A 2 24.86 19.05 -16.65
C GLU A 2 25.90 19.48 -15.60
N TYR A 3 25.72 20.65 -15.00
CA TYR A 3 26.60 21.17 -13.96
C TYR A 3 26.49 20.36 -12.66
N ALA A 4 25.28 20.05 -12.21
CA ALA A 4 25.07 19.22 -11.03
C ALA A 4 25.60 17.79 -11.23
N TYR A 5 25.42 17.23 -12.43
CA TYR A 5 25.96 15.93 -12.81
C TYR A 5 27.48 15.88 -12.72
N LYS A 6 28.18 16.88 -13.29
CA LYS A 6 29.64 16.97 -13.20
C LYS A 6 30.11 17.06 -11.75
N LEU A 7 29.51 17.96 -10.97
CA LEU A 7 29.82 18.09 -9.53
C LEU A 7 29.65 16.79 -8.77
N PHE A 8 28.58 16.03 -9.09
CA PHE A 8 28.33 14.74 -8.45
C PHE A 8 29.47 13.74 -8.68
N TYR A 9 29.92 13.57 -9.92
CA TYR A 9 31.01 12.62 -10.22
C TYR A 9 32.37 13.08 -9.69
N ASP A 10 32.65 14.38 -9.71
CA ASP A 10 33.87 14.93 -9.09
C ASP A 10 33.86 14.68 -7.57
N LEU A 11 32.72 14.87 -6.90
CA LEU A 11 32.58 14.59 -5.47
C LEU A 11 32.65 13.09 -5.17
N LEU A 12 32.08 12.25 -6.03
CA LEU A 12 32.12 10.79 -5.87
C LEU A 12 33.57 10.29 -5.94
N ASP A 13 34.30 10.66 -6.97
CA ASP A 13 35.72 10.28 -7.14
C ASP A 13 36.60 10.76 -5.94
N ARG A 14 36.40 12.00 -5.49
CA ARG A 14 37.11 12.52 -4.31
C ARG A 14 36.73 11.77 -3.04
N SER A 15 35.45 11.48 -2.84
CA SER A 15 34.97 10.74 -1.69
C SER A 15 35.51 9.30 -1.65
N GLU A 16 35.60 8.63 -2.79
CA GLU A 16 36.18 7.28 -2.91
C GLU A 16 37.65 7.23 -2.61
N ARG A 17 38.37 8.28 -2.98
CA ARG A 17 39.82 8.46 -2.66
C ARG A 17 40.07 8.98 -1.25
N GLY A 18 39.05 9.36 -0.51
CA GLY A 18 39.20 9.99 0.82
C GLY A 18 39.77 11.40 0.78
N ALA A 19 39.66 12.11 -0.35
CA ALA A 19 40.19 13.43 -0.56
C ALA A 19 39.20 14.51 -0.07
N TYR A 20 39.15 14.70 1.23
CA TYR A 20 38.24 15.61 1.93
C TYR A 20 38.92 16.91 2.30
N ASP A 21 39.29 17.72 1.29
CA ASP A 21 39.94 19.02 1.40
C ASP A 21 38.92 20.19 1.27
N ASP A 22 39.42 21.43 1.29
CA ASP A 22 38.59 22.63 1.14
C ASP A 22 37.87 22.67 -0.22
N ASP A 23 38.49 22.16 -1.29
CA ASP A 23 37.88 22.09 -2.61
C ASP A 23 36.68 21.12 -2.59
N PHE A 24 36.76 20.01 -1.86
CA PHE A 24 35.63 19.11 -1.67
C PHE A 24 34.42 19.82 -1.03
N LEU A 25 34.68 20.63 0.01
CA LEU A 25 33.63 21.39 0.68
C LEU A 25 32.99 22.45 -0.22
N VAL A 26 33.79 23.14 -1.02
CA VAL A 26 33.32 24.13 -2.00
C VAL A 26 32.45 23.45 -3.07
N GLN A 27 32.90 22.31 -3.60
CA GLN A 27 32.12 21.55 -4.58
C GLN A 27 30.85 20.96 -3.98
N LEU A 28 30.88 20.50 -2.73
CA LEU A 28 29.71 20.02 -2.02
C LEU A 28 28.64 21.11 -1.80
N ALA A 29 29.07 22.32 -1.46
CA ALA A 29 28.20 23.48 -1.35
C ALA A 29 27.53 23.80 -2.70
N ALA A 30 28.37 23.88 -3.77
CA ALA A 30 27.87 24.12 -5.13
C ALA A 30 26.89 23.02 -5.61
N TYR A 31 27.17 21.75 -5.29
CA TYR A 31 26.27 20.64 -5.60
C TYR A 31 24.92 20.75 -4.86
N ARG A 32 24.96 21.14 -3.60
CA ARG A 32 23.74 21.34 -2.79
C ARG A 32 22.87 22.49 -3.33
N GLU A 33 23.48 23.54 -3.89
CA GLU A 33 22.75 24.63 -4.56
C GLU A 33 22.19 24.19 -5.92
N ALA A 34 22.94 23.39 -6.69
CA ALA A 34 22.52 22.92 -8.00
C ALA A 34 21.48 21.79 -7.95
N ALA A 35 21.46 20.98 -6.87
CA ALA A 35 20.55 19.86 -6.65
C ALA A 35 20.04 19.84 -5.20
N PRO A 36 19.19 20.81 -4.81
CA PRO A 36 18.76 20.99 -3.40
C PRO A 36 17.94 19.80 -2.85
N ASP A 37 17.26 19.06 -3.72
CA ASP A 37 16.42 17.92 -3.34
C ASP A 37 17.18 16.59 -3.34
N SER A 38 18.47 16.59 -3.74
CA SER A 38 19.28 15.38 -3.80
C SER A 38 19.75 14.96 -2.41
N GLU A 39 19.46 13.70 -2.04
CA GLU A 39 19.99 13.06 -0.83
C GLU A 39 21.50 12.89 -0.85
N ARG A 40 22.11 12.91 -2.04
CA ARG A 40 23.54 12.66 -2.26
C ARG A 40 24.42 13.71 -1.60
N ALA A 41 23.97 14.96 -1.53
CA ALA A 41 24.68 16.02 -0.81
C ALA A 41 24.83 15.70 0.69
N ASP A 42 23.79 15.12 1.30
CA ASP A 42 23.82 14.69 2.70
C ASP A 42 24.69 13.43 2.89
N ILE A 43 24.70 12.52 1.91
CA ILE A 43 25.58 11.33 1.92
C ILE A 43 27.06 11.74 1.86
N PHE A 44 27.44 12.66 0.96
CA PHE A 44 28.80 13.19 0.89
C PHE A 44 29.19 13.92 2.18
N ALA A 45 28.31 14.72 2.75
CA ALA A 45 28.53 15.36 4.05
C ALA A 45 28.74 14.33 5.16
N ALA A 46 27.94 13.26 5.20
CA ALA A 46 28.10 12.19 6.19
C ALA A 46 29.46 11.47 6.05
N ARG A 47 29.89 11.16 4.82
CA ARG A 47 31.21 10.56 4.56
C ARG A 47 32.35 11.46 5.01
N TYR A 48 32.27 12.75 4.71
CA TYR A 48 33.24 13.75 5.19
C TYR A 48 33.29 13.78 6.71
N LEU A 49 32.14 13.87 7.42
CA LEU A 49 32.06 13.92 8.88
C LEU A 49 32.60 12.63 9.52
N LEU A 50 32.35 11.46 8.93
CA LEU A 50 32.98 10.21 9.36
C LEU A 50 34.49 10.26 9.25
N ALA A 51 35.03 10.84 8.17
CA ALA A 51 36.48 11.02 8.01
C ALA A 51 37.07 12.00 9.03
N GLN A 52 36.31 13.02 9.43
CA GLN A 52 36.68 13.97 10.49
C GLN A 52 36.44 13.45 11.91
N ASN A 53 36.02 12.16 12.05
CA ASN A 53 35.70 11.52 13.33
C ASN A 53 34.52 12.20 14.09
N ASP A 54 33.54 12.72 13.33
CA ASP A 54 32.26 13.19 13.85
C ASP A 54 31.12 12.23 13.44
N PRO A 55 30.93 11.10 14.15
CA PRO A 55 29.89 10.16 13.83
C PRO A 55 28.48 10.67 14.18
N ALA A 56 28.35 11.61 15.11
CA ALA A 56 27.04 12.18 15.45
C ALA A 56 26.51 13.09 14.33
N GLY A 57 27.35 13.97 13.81
CA GLY A 57 27.03 14.78 12.64
C GLY A 57 26.77 13.91 11.39
N ALA A 58 27.55 12.85 11.21
CA ALA A 58 27.35 11.90 10.12
C ALA A 58 26.01 11.18 10.20
N ALA A 59 25.58 10.75 11.39
CA ALA A 59 24.28 10.14 11.60
C ALA A 59 23.13 11.10 11.21
N LEU A 60 23.20 12.36 11.65
CA LEU A 60 22.21 13.38 11.29
C LEU A 60 22.09 13.62 9.77
N CYS A 61 23.25 13.68 9.08
CA CYS A 61 23.26 13.80 7.62
C CYS A 61 22.71 12.51 6.96
N GLY A 62 23.13 11.35 7.44
CA GLY A 62 22.62 10.07 6.95
C GLY A 62 21.10 9.90 7.13
N GLU A 63 20.56 10.33 8.26
CA GLU A 63 19.12 10.30 8.51
C GLU A 63 18.33 11.22 7.57
N ARG A 64 18.85 12.43 7.27
CA ARG A 64 18.23 13.30 6.27
C ARG A 64 18.23 12.68 4.88
N ALA A 65 19.35 12.06 4.48
CA ALA A 65 19.46 11.32 3.22
C ALA A 65 18.45 10.16 3.19
N PHE A 66 18.38 9.38 4.26
CA PHE A 66 17.47 8.24 4.39
C PHE A 66 16.00 8.64 4.33
N ARG A 67 15.60 9.74 4.95
CA ARG A 67 14.22 10.26 4.87
C ARG A 67 13.84 10.67 3.44
N ARG A 68 14.78 11.24 2.68
CA ARG A 68 14.54 11.62 1.28
C ARG A 68 14.47 10.41 0.36
N ARG A 69 15.31 9.41 0.62
CA ARG A 69 15.40 8.20 -0.20
C ARG A 69 15.69 6.99 0.67
N THR A 70 14.63 6.30 1.07
CA THR A 70 14.71 5.18 2.02
C THR A 70 15.41 3.95 1.43
N MET A 71 15.46 3.80 0.11
CA MET A 71 16.10 2.68 -0.59
C MET A 71 17.58 2.92 -0.97
N SER A 72 18.19 3.98 -0.47
CA SER A 72 19.60 4.30 -0.77
C SER A 72 20.58 3.43 0.03
N THR A 73 21.26 2.50 -0.65
CA THR A 73 22.36 1.70 -0.06
C THR A 73 23.48 2.60 0.50
N ALA A 74 23.76 3.72 -0.15
CA ALA A 74 24.78 4.67 0.31
C ALA A 74 24.36 5.33 1.64
N ALA A 75 23.08 5.66 1.83
CA ALA A 75 22.56 6.17 3.10
C ALA A 75 22.64 5.09 4.20
N TRP A 76 22.27 3.85 3.92
CA TRP A 76 22.39 2.76 4.89
C TRP A 76 23.83 2.53 5.33
N ASN A 77 24.78 2.55 4.41
CA ASN A 77 26.20 2.33 4.72
C ASN A 77 26.77 3.45 5.62
N VAL A 78 26.45 4.72 5.37
CA VAL A 78 26.91 5.81 6.23
C VAL A 78 26.25 5.77 7.60
N LEU A 79 24.95 5.43 7.68
CA LEU A 79 24.24 5.26 8.95
C LEU A 79 24.78 4.09 9.76
N ALA A 80 24.98 2.92 9.14
CA ALA A 80 25.59 1.76 9.81
C ALA A 80 26.98 2.12 10.37
N ALA A 81 27.82 2.79 9.59
CA ALA A 81 29.15 3.21 10.02
C ALA A 81 29.12 4.23 11.16
N ALA A 82 28.20 5.21 11.08
CA ALA A 82 28.01 6.23 12.12
C ALA A 82 27.54 5.61 13.44
N HIS A 83 26.49 4.80 13.43
CA HIS A 83 25.95 4.12 14.60
C HIS A 83 26.95 3.15 15.23
N ARG A 84 27.74 2.45 14.41
CA ARG A 84 28.81 1.58 14.94
C ARG A 84 29.86 2.37 15.71
N ARG A 85 30.28 3.55 15.21
CA ARG A 85 31.23 4.43 15.92
C ARG A 85 30.64 5.08 17.17
N LEU A 86 29.31 5.29 17.20
CA LEU A 86 28.59 5.78 18.38
C LEU A 86 28.35 4.69 19.44
N GLY A 87 28.66 3.42 19.15
CA GLY A 87 28.36 2.30 20.03
C GLY A 87 26.90 1.81 19.96
N ASN A 88 26.09 2.32 19.04
CA ASN A 88 24.68 1.96 18.83
C ASN A 88 24.60 0.70 17.95
N ALA A 89 25.03 -0.45 18.49
CA ALA A 89 25.15 -1.71 17.74
C ALA A 89 23.81 -2.17 17.13
N ALA A 90 22.69 -1.95 17.82
CA ALA A 90 21.37 -2.34 17.33
C ALA A 90 20.96 -1.53 16.08
N ASP A 91 21.18 -0.22 16.08
CA ASP A 91 20.87 0.62 14.93
C ASP A 91 21.79 0.32 13.74
N ALA A 92 23.09 0.12 14.01
CA ALA A 92 24.02 -0.32 12.99
C ALA A 92 23.56 -1.61 12.30
N ALA A 93 23.17 -2.63 13.09
CA ALA A 93 22.68 -3.90 12.57
C ALA A 93 21.37 -3.77 11.77
N VAL A 94 20.50 -2.83 12.10
CA VAL A 94 19.28 -2.56 11.30
C VAL A 94 19.64 -2.08 9.90
N PHE A 95 20.52 -1.08 9.76
CA PHE A 95 20.93 -0.59 8.44
C PHE A 95 21.76 -1.62 7.65
N GLU A 96 22.57 -2.43 8.32
CA GLU A 96 23.26 -3.57 7.70
C GLU A 96 22.29 -4.63 7.20
N SER A 97 21.19 -4.87 7.92
CA SER A 97 20.15 -5.82 7.52
C SER A 97 19.41 -5.37 6.27
N TYR A 98 19.23 -4.06 6.06
CA TYR A 98 18.67 -3.54 4.82
C TYR A 98 19.58 -3.89 3.63
N ALA A 99 20.88 -3.68 3.74
CA ALA A 99 21.84 -4.07 2.71
C ALA A 99 21.87 -5.60 2.51
N TYR A 100 21.88 -6.37 3.60
CA TYR A 100 21.87 -7.84 3.56
C TYR A 100 20.63 -8.39 2.83
N ARG A 101 19.46 -7.84 3.09
CA ARG A 101 18.22 -8.26 2.42
C ARG A 101 18.33 -8.23 0.91
N PHE A 102 19.03 -7.24 0.35
CA PHE A 102 19.14 -7.04 -1.10
C PHE A 102 20.38 -7.73 -1.71
N ASP A 103 21.48 -7.71 -1.01
CA ASP A 103 22.76 -8.18 -1.55
C ASP A 103 23.06 -9.65 -1.20
N HIS A 104 22.23 -10.26 -0.35
CA HIS A 104 22.40 -11.65 0.11
C HIS A 104 23.81 -11.96 0.63
N GLY A 105 24.50 -10.96 1.16
CA GLY A 105 25.82 -11.08 1.74
C GLY A 105 25.82 -11.76 3.11
N GLN A 106 26.86 -11.51 3.90
CA GLN A 106 26.93 -12.01 5.27
C GLN A 106 25.87 -11.33 6.16
N ALA A 107 25.15 -12.14 6.96
CA ALA A 107 24.22 -11.60 7.94
C ALA A 107 24.93 -10.64 8.91
N PRO A 108 24.30 -9.50 9.28
CA PRO A 108 24.92 -8.54 10.16
C PRO A 108 25.29 -9.16 11.50
N ALA A 109 26.44 -8.75 12.01
CA ALA A 109 26.89 -9.18 13.34
C ALA A 109 25.95 -8.59 14.40
N CYS A 110 25.49 -9.43 15.31
CA CYS A 110 24.58 -9.03 16.36
C CYS A 110 25.32 -8.72 17.67
N SER A 111 24.78 -7.77 18.42
CA SER A 111 25.18 -7.53 19.80
C SER A 111 24.32 -8.36 20.74
N PRO A 112 24.89 -8.95 21.81
CA PRO A 112 24.11 -9.65 22.84
C PRO A 112 23.05 -8.76 23.52
N GLU A 113 23.15 -7.45 23.36
CA GLU A 113 22.27 -6.46 24.00
C GLU A 113 21.05 -6.08 23.13
N MET A 114 20.78 -6.79 22.05
CA MET A 114 19.61 -6.50 21.21
C MET A 114 18.31 -6.74 21.97
N ASN A 115 17.58 -5.67 22.21
CA ASN A 115 16.28 -5.70 22.86
C ASN A 115 15.15 -6.07 21.88
N ALA A 116 13.95 -6.31 22.42
CA ALA A 116 12.79 -6.69 21.62
C ALA A 116 12.43 -5.66 20.53
N ALA A 117 12.64 -4.36 20.80
CA ALA A 117 12.36 -3.30 19.81
C ALA A 117 13.35 -3.37 18.62
N ALA A 118 14.63 -3.60 18.88
CA ALA A 118 15.62 -3.80 17.82
C ALA A 118 15.32 -5.04 16.98
N LEU A 119 14.94 -6.15 17.62
CA LEU A 119 14.55 -7.38 16.92
C LEU A 119 13.28 -7.20 16.08
N ALA A 120 12.31 -6.43 16.56
CA ALA A 120 11.12 -6.08 15.78
C ALA A 120 11.48 -5.25 14.53
N ARG A 121 12.38 -4.26 14.65
CA ARG A 121 12.89 -3.47 13.52
C ARG A 121 13.63 -4.34 12.50
N LEU A 122 14.46 -5.28 12.96
CA LEU A 122 15.15 -6.23 12.09
C LEU A 122 14.18 -7.19 11.41
N THR A 123 13.20 -7.72 12.13
CA THR A 123 12.13 -8.55 11.57
C THR A 123 11.43 -7.80 10.43
N ARG A 124 11.09 -6.54 10.65
CA ARG A 124 10.48 -5.68 9.64
C ARG A 124 11.41 -5.45 8.45
N ALA A 125 12.67 -5.08 8.69
CA ALA A 125 13.66 -4.87 7.64
C ALA A 125 13.82 -6.09 6.74
N MET A 126 13.78 -7.29 7.29
CA MET A 126 13.91 -8.53 6.54
C MET A 126 12.63 -8.96 5.81
N ASN A 127 11.48 -8.43 6.21
CA ASN A 127 10.21 -8.81 5.62
C ASN A 127 9.64 -7.77 4.64
N GLY A 128 10.00 -6.53 4.68
CA GLY A 128 9.66 -5.37 3.81
C GLY A 128 8.45 -5.42 2.90
N CYS A 129 7.83 -6.56 2.71
CA CYS A 129 6.64 -6.81 1.91
C CYS A 129 6.31 -8.29 1.91
N LEU A 130 5.25 -8.56 1.67
CA LEU A 130 4.33 -9.02 0.80
C LEU A 130 3.84 -10.43 0.87
N ASP A 131 4.37 -11.43 0.51
CA ASP A 131 3.79 -12.75 0.35
C ASP A 131 3.47 -13.40 1.70
N ALA A 132 2.26 -13.22 2.19
CA ALA A 132 1.82 -13.71 3.47
C ALA A 132 2.74 -13.24 4.63
N PRO A 133 2.81 -11.94 4.92
CA PRO A 133 3.71 -11.37 5.93
C PRO A 133 3.52 -11.95 7.32
N LEU A 134 2.34 -12.49 7.63
CA LEU A 134 2.06 -13.16 8.89
C LEU A 134 2.86 -14.49 9.07
N THR A 135 3.45 -15.00 8.00
CA THR A 135 4.23 -16.23 7.95
C THR A 135 5.70 -16.00 7.64
N LYS A 136 6.19 -14.75 7.68
CA LYS A 136 7.56 -14.43 7.32
C LYS A 136 8.56 -14.63 8.45
N ARG A 137 9.77 -14.13 8.24
CA ARG A 137 10.92 -14.40 9.10
C ARG A 137 10.93 -13.48 10.29
N ARG A 138 10.99 -14.05 11.47
CA ARG A 138 11.25 -13.35 12.72
C ARG A 138 12.74 -13.26 12.99
N ALA A 139 13.25 -12.09 13.31
CA ALA A 139 14.62 -11.93 13.79
C ALA A 139 14.76 -12.42 15.23
N ALA A 140 15.77 -13.23 15.49
CA ALA A 140 16.15 -13.72 16.81
C ALA A 140 17.68 -13.68 16.98
N VAL A 141 18.14 -13.67 18.21
CA VAL A 141 19.56 -13.79 18.54
C VAL A 141 19.80 -15.16 19.17
N GLU A 142 20.55 -16.00 18.49
CA GLU A 142 20.93 -17.33 18.95
C GLU A 142 22.44 -17.50 18.91
N ASN A 143 23.05 -17.88 20.03
CA ASN A 143 24.50 -18.04 20.15
C ASN A 143 25.29 -16.82 19.65
N ASN A 144 24.85 -15.61 19.99
CA ASN A 144 25.39 -14.32 19.53
C ASN A 144 25.36 -14.11 18.00
N THR A 145 24.53 -14.86 17.27
CA THR A 145 24.32 -14.73 15.84
C THR A 145 22.89 -14.31 15.58
N LEU A 146 22.69 -13.36 14.65
CA LEU A 146 21.37 -12.95 14.18
C LEU A 146 20.84 -14.06 13.26
N THR A 147 19.68 -14.60 13.61
CA THR A 147 18.97 -15.64 12.83
C THR A 147 17.60 -15.14 12.42
N PHE A 148 17.05 -15.71 11.35
CA PHE A 148 15.73 -15.36 10.83
C PHE A 148 14.91 -16.63 10.66
N HIS A 149 13.93 -16.82 11.52
CA HIS A 149 13.08 -18.00 11.52
C HIS A 149 11.73 -17.73 10.87
N PRO A 150 11.17 -18.69 10.11
CA PRO A 150 9.77 -18.67 9.75
C PRO A 150 8.91 -18.60 11.01
N ASP A 151 7.93 -17.70 11.04
CA ASP A 151 7.04 -17.55 12.20
C ASP A 151 5.68 -16.98 11.80
N VAL A 152 4.70 -17.18 12.69
CA VAL A 152 3.34 -16.66 12.57
C VAL A 152 3.07 -15.77 13.77
N PHE A 153 2.64 -14.53 13.51
CA PHE A 153 2.46 -13.52 14.56
C PHE A 153 1.08 -13.59 15.25
N VAL A 154 0.42 -14.74 15.26
CA VAL A 154 -0.87 -14.89 15.94
C VAL A 154 -0.71 -14.88 17.44
N GLY A 155 -1.48 -14.06 18.13
CA GLY A 155 -1.42 -13.91 19.58
C GLY A 155 -0.30 -13.00 20.07
N GLU A 156 0.21 -12.14 19.19
CA GLU A 156 1.27 -11.19 19.49
C GLU A 156 1.25 -9.98 18.55
N TYR A 157 2.13 -9.02 18.79
CA TYR A 157 2.21 -7.82 17.96
C TYR A 157 2.88 -8.05 16.63
N LEU A 158 2.26 -7.49 15.58
CA LEU A 158 2.90 -7.42 14.28
C LEU A 158 4.09 -6.44 14.34
N PRO A 159 5.27 -6.78 13.81
CA PRO A 159 6.46 -5.92 13.85
C PRO A 159 6.41 -4.84 12.77
N VAL A 160 5.50 -3.87 12.91
CA VAL A 160 5.36 -2.70 12.05
C VAL A 160 5.74 -1.42 12.80
N THR A 161 6.10 -0.36 12.08
CA THR A 161 6.36 0.94 12.70
C THR A 161 5.05 1.58 13.13
N VAL A 162 5.07 2.12 14.35
CA VAL A 162 4.02 2.98 14.89
C VAL A 162 4.66 4.34 15.19
N PRO A 163 4.47 5.37 14.34
CA PRO A 163 5.23 6.61 14.40
C PRO A 163 5.00 7.44 15.66
N ASP A 164 3.79 7.44 16.17
CA ASP A 164 3.32 8.31 17.26
C ASP A 164 3.26 7.62 18.63
N GLY A 165 3.77 6.38 18.74
CA GLY A 165 3.67 5.59 19.96
C GLY A 165 2.27 5.07 20.27
N SER A 166 1.33 5.16 19.31
CA SER A 166 -0.01 4.57 19.43
C SER A 166 0.05 3.04 19.52
N ASP A 167 -1.07 2.43 19.87
CA ASP A 167 -1.19 0.98 19.95
C ASP A 167 -0.77 0.30 18.64
N ARG A 168 -0.06 -0.82 18.77
CA ARG A 168 0.39 -1.65 17.64
C ARG A 168 -0.68 -2.65 17.25
N PHE A 169 -0.59 -3.17 16.04
CA PHE A 169 -1.46 -4.27 15.61
C PHE A 169 -1.14 -5.54 16.38
N TRP A 170 -2.09 -5.98 17.19
CA TRP A 170 -2.10 -7.32 17.75
C TRP A 170 -2.85 -8.24 16.79
N VAL A 171 -2.27 -9.41 16.52
CA VAL A 171 -2.75 -10.33 15.50
C VAL A 171 -3.64 -11.39 16.12
N GLY A 172 -4.92 -11.32 15.82
CA GLY A 172 -5.91 -12.34 16.14
C GLY A 172 -6.37 -13.13 14.92
N THR A 173 -7.34 -14.01 15.15
CA THR A 173 -8.05 -14.74 14.10
C THR A 173 -9.40 -14.11 13.87
N TYR A 174 -9.76 -13.90 12.61
CA TYR A 174 -11.07 -13.38 12.26
C TYR A 174 -12.11 -14.48 12.31
N ALA A 175 -13.24 -14.16 12.92
CA ALA A 175 -14.38 -15.05 13.06
C ALA A 175 -15.57 -14.48 12.30
N ASP A 176 -15.90 -15.11 11.19
CA ASP A 176 -17.12 -14.81 10.43
C ASP A 176 -18.34 -15.42 11.12
N GLY A 177 -18.89 -14.75 12.11
CA GLY A 177 -20.16 -15.06 12.77
C GLY A 177 -20.51 -16.56 12.93
N GLY A 178 -21.06 -16.91 14.03
CA GLY A 178 -21.41 -18.31 14.31
C GLY A 178 -20.41 -19.02 15.22
N PHE A 179 -20.56 -20.29 15.40
CA PHE A 179 -19.76 -21.11 16.33
C PHE A 179 -18.30 -21.19 15.90
N LEU A 180 -17.44 -20.71 16.76
CA LEU A 180 -16.10 -20.22 16.48
C LEU A 180 -14.98 -21.07 16.96
N SER A 181 -15.29 -22.07 17.74
CA SER A 181 -14.34 -22.77 18.58
C SER A 181 -13.16 -23.38 17.82
N ASP A 182 -13.40 -23.81 16.58
CA ASP A 182 -12.44 -24.68 15.90
C ASP A 182 -11.29 -23.92 15.21
N ARG A 183 -11.49 -22.67 14.80
CA ARG A 183 -10.48 -21.92 14.05
C ARG A 183 -9.28 -21.50 14.91
N GLY A 184 -9.50 -21.09 16.15
CA GLY A 184 -8.44 -20.76 17.07
C GLY A 184 -7.54 -21.97 17.41
N TYR A 185 -8.12 -23.15 17.49
CA TYR A 185 -7.39 -24.41 17.70
C TYR A 185 -6.57 -24.81 16.46
N MET A 186 -7.15 -24.64 15.27
CA MET A 186 -6.43 -24.90 14.01
C MET A 186 -5.17 -24.04 13.86
N ILE A 187 -5.22 -22.77 14.22
CA ILE A 187 -4.04 -21.88 14.15
C ILE A 187 -2.99 -22.26 15.18
N ALA A 188 -3.37 -22.69 16.38
CA ALA A 188 -2.43 -23.21 17.36
C ALA A 188 -1.69 -24.44 16.83
N ASP A 189 -2.41 -25.33 16.13
CA ASP A 189 -1.83 -26.51 15.48
C ASP A 189 -0.93 -26.14 14.30
N VAL A 190 -1.32 -25.15 13.52
CA VAL A 190 -0.53 -24.63 12.41
C VAL A 190 0.79 -24.04 12.90
N ARG A 191 0.77 -23.23 13.95
CA ARG A 191 1.98 -22.66 14.57
C ARG A 191 2.92 -23.74 15.11
N ALA A 192 2.37 -24.84 15.65
CA ALA A 192 3.14 -25.95 16.20
C ALA A 192 3.75 -26.89 15.16
N LYS A 193 3.16 -26.98 13.98
CA LYS A 193 3.46 -28.03 12.99
C LYS A 193 4.09 -27.54 11.68
N ASP A 194 4.41 -26.26 11.55
CA ASP A 194 4.99 -25.69 10.32
C ASP A 194 4.11 -25.88 9.05
N TRP A 195 2.82 -25.89 9.22
CA TRP A 195 1.82 -26.17 8.18
C TRP A 195 1.75 -25.15 7.05
N PHE A 196 2.37 -23.98 7.22
CA PHE A 196 2.31 -22.91 6.23
C PHE A 196 3.01 -23.24 4.91
N HIS A 197 3.87 -24.24 4.90
CA HIS A 197 4.52 -24.69 3.65
C HIS A 197 3.60 -25.52 2.74
N ASP A 198 2.49 -26.07 3.25
CA ASP A 198 1.66 -27.06 2.54
C ASP A 198 0.29 -26.57 2.06
N ASN A 199 0.13 -25.29 1.71
CA ASN A 199 -1.05 -24.74 1.04
C ASN A 199 -2.40 -24.79 1.79
N ILE A 200 -2.49 -25.32 2.98
CA ILE A 200 -3.76 -25.56 3.69
C ILE A 200 -4.35 -24.27 4.30
N CYS A 201 -3.53 -23.25 4.53
CA CYS A 201 -3.93 -22.03 5.24
C CYS A 201 -4.11 -20.79 4.35
N ARG A 202 -4.20 -20.96 3.03
CA ARG A 202 -4.31 -19.83 2.09
C ARG A 202 -5.59 -19.00 2.30
N ASP A 203 -6.64 -19.59 2.83
CA ASP A 203 -7.94 -18.92 3.01
C ASP A 203 -8.22 -18.50 4.45
N PHE A 204 -7.20 -18.45 5.30
CA PHE A 204 -7.39 -18.13 6.71
C PHE A 204 -7.40 -16.60 6.91
N PRO A 205 -8.51 -16.02 7.38
CA PRO A 205 -8.56 -14.59 7.66
C PRO A 205 -7.99 -14.28 9.04
N PHE A 206 -7.23 -13.19 9.10
CA PHE A 206 -6.69 -12.63 10.34
C PHE A 206 -7.40 -11.32 10.68
N ASP A 207 -7.54 -11.06 11.97
CA ASP A 207 -8.08 -9.84 12.54
C ASP A 207 -6.96 -9.10 13.29
N LEU A 208 -6.42 -8.08 12.68
CA LEU A 208 -5.37 -7.25 13.26
C LEU A 208 -6.05 -6.00 13.83
N GLN A 209 -6.00 -5.84 15.14
CA GLN A 209 -6.55 -4.64 15.79
C GLN A 209 -5.44 -3.92 16.57
N LYS A 210 -5.51 -2.61 16.59
CA LYS A 210 -4.63 -1.81 17.43
C LYS A 210 -4.99 -2.01 18.89
N ALA A 211 -4.04 -2.54 19.66
CA ALA A 211 -4.24 -2.90 21.05
C ALA A 211 -2.92 -2.84 21.82
N HIS A 212 -3.03 -2.77 23.14
CA HIS A 212 -1.91 -2.98 24.07
C HIS A 212 -2.18 -4.20 24.95
N GLU A 213 -1.14 -4.86 25.40
CA GLU A 213 -1.28 -5.99 26.32
C GLU A 213 -1.33 -5.50 27.76
N VAL A 214 -2.28 -6.04 28.50
CA VAL A 214 -2.45 -5.81 29.92
C VAL A 214 -2.28 -7.11 30.69
N LYS A 215 -1.61 -7.05 31.82
CA LYS A 215 -1.50 -8.11 32.80
C LYS A 215 -2.14 -7.67 34.11
N GLY A 216 -3.06 -8.46 34.65
CA GLY A 216 -3.77 -8.15 35.88
C GLY A 216 -4.98 -7.22 35.63
N THR A 217 -4.92 -5.96 36.03
CA THR A 217 -6.09 -5.07 36.09
C THR A 217 -5.94 -3.86 35.14
N VAL A 218 -7.04 -3.49 34.47
CA VAL A 218 -7.17 -2.27 33.71
C VAL A 218 -8.54 -1.61 33.93
N GLN A 219 -8.57 -0.28 34.02
CA GLN A 219 -9.81 0.50 34.08
C GLN A 219 -10.04 1.18 32.73
N ILE A 220 -11.26 1.04 32.22
CA ILE A 220 -11.71 1.64 30.96
C ILE A 220 -12.68 2.77 31.30
N GLU A 221 -12.28 3.98 31.02
CA GLU A 221 -13.12 5.17 31.22
C GLU A 221 -14.19 5.24 30.14
N VAL A 222 -15.44 5.40 30.56
CA VAL A 222 -16.57 5.67 29.68
C VAL A 222 -17.12 7.04 29.98
N PRO A 223 -17.15 7.99 29.01
CA PRO A 223 -17.70 9.31 29.24
C PRO A 223 -19.16 9.27 29.67
N GLU A 224 -19.55 10.13 30.61
CA GLU A 224 -20.92 10.18 31.15
C GLU A 224 -21.96 10.31 30.02
N GLY A 225 -23.00 9.49 30.07
CA GLY A 225 -24.06 9.45 29.05
C GLY A 225 -23.66 8.94 27.70
N ARG A 226 -22.47 8.36 27.56
CA ARG A 226 -21.97 7.76 26.34
C ARG A 226 -21.79 6.24 26.50
N ALA A 227 -21.55 5.58 25.40
CA ALA A 227 -21.16 4.17 25.39
C ALA A 227 -19.93 3.99 24.48
N VAL A 228 -19.14 2.96 24.76
CA VAL A 228 -18.00 2.56 23.95
C VAL A 228 -18.09 1.07 23.62
N ILE A 229 -17.53 0.67 22.49
CA ILE A 229 -17.24 -0.74 22.22
C ILE A 229 -15.75 -0.95 22.48
N LEU A 230 -15.44 -1.92 23.34
CA LEU A 230 -14.08 -2.29 23.69
C LEU A 230 -13.70 -3.64 23.04
N PRO A 231 -12.72 -3.65 22.11
CA PRO A 231 -12.16 -4.90 21.63
C PRO A 231 -11.24 -5.53 22.68
N LEU A 232 -11.39 -6.84 22.92
CA LEU A 232 -10.55 -7.59 23.87
C LEU A 232 -10.11 -8.91 23.23
N GLY A 233 -8.83 -9.23 23.34
CA GLY A 233 -8.25 -10.47 22.81
C GLY A 233 -7.59 -11.32 23.92
N GLY A 234 -7.96 -12.59 24.02
CA GLY A 234 -7.31 -13.52 24.95
C GLY A 234 -6.01 -14.11 24.39
N THR A 235 -5.07 -14.43 25.26
CA THR A 235 -3.82 -15.13 24.92
C THR A 235 -3.78 -16.57 25.44
N ALA A 236 -4.70 -16.93 26.33
CA ALA A 236 -4.85 -18.27 26.87
C ALA A 236 -6.22 -18.87 26.52
N PRO A 237 -6.38 -20.21 26.48
CA PRO A 237 -7.67 -20.84 26.29
C PRO A 237 -8.63 -20.54 27.44
N LEU A 238 -9.85 -20.11 27.13
CA LEU A 238 -10.88 -19.79 28.11
C LEU A 238 -10.35 -18.88 29.24
N GLN A 239 -9.66 -17.82 28.87
CA GLN A 239 -9.09 -16.86 29.81
C GLN A 239 -10.21 -16.14 30.57
N GLU A 240 -10.25 -16.28 31.88
CA GLU A 240 -11.28 -15.68 32.74
C GLU A 240 -11.00 -14.19 32.94
N LEU A 241 -12.05 -13.40 32.89
CA LEU A 241 -12.03 -11.96 33.08
C LEU A 241 -13.15 -11.58 34.04
N ILE A 242 -12.78 -10.95 35.15
CA ILE A 242 -13.74 -10.34 36.08
C ILE A 242 -14.02 -8.95 35.60
N VAL A 243 -15.30 -8.62 35.44
CA VAL A 243 -15.79 -7.34 34.97
C VAL A 243 -16.53 -6.65 36.13
N GLN A 244 -16.03 -5.50 36.55
CA GLN A 244 -16.60 -4.70 37.65
C GLN A 244 -17.08 -3.35 37.11
N THR A 245 -18.28 -2.95 37.51
CA THR A 245 -18.83 -1.63 37.17
C THR A 245 -19.44 -0.98 38.44
N PRO A 246 -19.66 0.35 38.46
CA PRO A 246 -20.32 1.01 39.58
C PRO A 246 -21.72 0.48 39.92
N SER A 247 -22.43 -0.05 38.91
CA SER A 247 -23.81 -0.54 39.06
C SER A 247 -23.93 -2.05 39.34
N HIS A 248 -22.83 -2.82 39.17
CA HIS A 248 -22.84 -4.28 39.33
C HIS A 248 -21.54 -4.76 39.94
N ASP A 249 -21.69 -5.69 40.86
CA ASP A 249 -20.55 -6.46 41.41
C ASP A 249 -19.97 -7.42 40.38
N ASP A 250 -18.92 -8.10 40.75
CA ASP A 250 -18.12 -8.99 39.90
C ASP A 250 -18.93 -9.88 38.99
N GLN A 251 -18.72 -9.72 37.68
CA GLN A 251 -19.31 -10.57 36.65
C GLN A 251 -18.18 -11.31 35.94
N LEU A 252 -18.37 -12.59 35.65
CA LEU A 252 -17.40 -13.42 34.97
C LEU A 252 -17.63 -13.41 33.48
N ALA A 253 -16.58 -13.12 32.71
CA ALA A 253 -16.53 -13.24 31.26
C ALA A 253 -15.34 -14.12 30.84
N TYR A 254 -15.37 -14.61 29.60
CA TYR A 254 -14.30 -15.45 29.07
C TYR A 254 -13.82 -14.87 27.74
N LEU A 255 -12.51 -14.82 27.57
CA LEU A 255 -11.85 -14.44 26.32
C LEU A 255 -11.42 -15.69 25.55
N GLY A 256 -11.68 -15.71 24.27
CA GLY A 256 -11.15 -16.73 23.37
C GLY A 256 -9.67 -16.52 23.09
N LYS A 257 -8.92 -17.63 23.04
CA LYS A 257 -7.50 -17.55 22.66
C LYS A 257 -7.33 -17.03 21.24
N TRP A 258 -6.55 -15.97 21.09
CA TRP A 258 -6.20 -15.33 19.83
C TRP A 258 -7.41 -14.88 18.99
N SER A 259 -8.51 -14.54 19.63
CA SER A 259 -9.69 -13.98 18.97
C SER A 259 -10.18 -12.76 19.73
N TYR A 260 -10.77 -11.82 19.02
CA TYR A 260 -11.36 -10.64 19.63
C TYR A 260 -12.80 -10.87 20.00
N SER A 261 -13.13 -10.44 21.23
CA SER A 261 -14.50 -10.17 21.70
C SER A 261 -14.70 -8.67 21.76
N HIS A 262 -15.93 -8.20 21.59
CA HIS A 262 -16.27 -6.79 21.63
C HIS A 262 -17.31 -6.55 22.72
N LEU A 263 -16.91 -5.82 23.78
CA LEU A 263 -17.78 -5.48 24.90
C LEU A 263 -18.37 -4.09 24.70
N ARG A 264 -19.69 -3.96 24.85
CA ARG A 264 -20.35 -2.66 24.94
C ARG A 264 -20.37 -2.21 26.39
N LEU A 265 -19.64 -1.13 26.69
CA LEU A 265 -19.56 -0.54 28.02
C LEU A 265 -20.35 0.78 28.04
N CYS A 266 -21.25 0.91 29.03
CA CYS A 266 -22.09 2.10 29.23
C CYS A 266 -21.67 2.90 30.45
N GLU A 267 -20.73 2.41 31.23
CA GLU A 267 -20.17 3.02 32.43
C GLU A 267 -18.71 2.61 32.58
N THR A 268 -17.93 3.39 33.32
CA THR A 268 -16.53 3.10 33.61
C THR A 268 -16.41 1.69 34.18
N THR A 269 -15.57 0.87 33.58
CA THR A 269 -15.48 -0.56 33.83
C THR A 269 -14.06 -0.95 34.19
N THR A 270 -13.91 -1.74 35.25
CA THR A 270 -12.64 -2.36 35.63
C THR A 270 -12.62 -3.81 35.17
N LEU A 271 -11.59 -4.19 34.44
CA LEU A 271 -11.34 -5.55 33.98
C LEU A 271 -10.18 -6.13 34.75
N ILE A 272 -10.37 -7.32 35.32
CA ILE A 272 -9.37 -8.02 36.13
C ILE A 272 -9.17 -9.41 35.58
N CYS A 273 -7.92 -9.74 35.24
CA CYS A 273 -7.52 -11.09 34.87
C CYS A 273 -6.60 -11.62 35.97
N GLU A 274 -7.02 -12.64 36.70
CA GLU A 274 -6.25 -13.26 37.79
C GLU A 274 -5.17 -14.21 37.27
N ASP A 275 -5.29 -14.63 36.02
CA ASP A 275 -4.29 -15.47 35.36
C ASP A 275 -2.98 -14.71 35.12
N ASP A 276 -1.87 -15.43 35.12
CA ASP A 276 -0.56 -14.86 34.78
C ASP A 276 -0.43 -14.47 33.30
N ALA A 277 -1.37 -14.91 32.45
CA ALA A 277 -1.38 -14.61 31.03
C ALA A 277 -1.88 -13.20 30.75
N PRO A 278 -1.21 -12.41 29.89
CA PRO A 278 -1.71 -11.11 29.48
C PRO A 278 -2.92 -11.27 28.56
N PHE A 279 -3.68 -10.17 28.38
CA PHE A 279 -4.75 -10.07 27.39
C PHE A 279 -4.59 -8.74 26.63
N ALA A 280 -5.05 -8.74 25.37
CA ALA A 280 -4.99 -7.59 24.50
C ALA A 280 -6.22 -6.68 24.72
N VAL A 281 -5.99 -5.40 24.93
CA VAL A 281 -7.02 -4.38 25.14
C VAL A 281 -6.93 -3.40 23.97
N GLY A 282 -7.96 -3.38 23.12
CA GLY A 282 -8.08 -2.43 22.02
C GLY A 282 -8.50 -1.04 22.48
N ALA A 283 -8.29 -0.04 21.62
CA ALA A 283 -8.77 1.31 21.86
C ALA A 283 -10.30 1.33 21.95
N PRO A 284 -10.90 1.98 22.97
CA PRO A 284 -12.34 2.11 23.09
C PRO A 284 -12.93 2.87 21.89
N ILE A 285 -13.92 2.28 21.21
CA ILE A 285 -14.62 2.90 20.10
C ILE A 285 -15.82 3.67 20.63
N LEU A 286 -15.73 5.00 20.61
CA LEU A 286 -16.79 5.87 21.13
C LEU A 286 -18.02 5.83 20.22
N LEU A 287 -19.18 5.49 20.78
CA LEU A 287 -20.44 5.47 20.06
C LEU A 287 -21.09 6.87 20.00
N GLY A 288 -21.76 7.14 18.90
CA GLY A 288 -22.46 8.36 18.59
C GLY A 288 -21.93 9.05 17.35
N HIS A 289 -22.85 9.65 16.59
CA HIS A 289 -22.52 10.36 15.36
C HIS A 289 -22.21 11.83 15.63
N SER A 290 -21.25 12.36 14.86
CA SER A 290 -20.96 13.80 14.85
C SER A 290 -21.66 14.47 13.65
N PRO A 291 -22.32 15.60 13.83
CA PRO A 291 -22.91 16.34 12.73
C PRO A 291 -21.87 16.89 11.73
N ALA A 292 -20.61 16.92 12.14
CA ALA A 292 -19.50 17.36 11.26
C ALA A 292 -18.96 16.23 10.36
N ARG A 293 -19.39 14.98 10.58
CA ARG A 293 -18.91 13.82 9.84
C ARG A 293 -20.04 13.10 9.11
N LYS A 294 -19.71 12.34 8.07
CA LYS A 294 -20.61 11.36 7.46
C LYS A 294 -20.63 10.11 8.33
N LYS A 295 -21.78 9.44 8.43
CA LYS A 295 -21.88 8.21 9.21
C LYS A 295 -21.05 7.07 8.61
N LEU A 296 -20.92 7.07 7.26
CA LEU A 296 -20.14 6.08 6.54
C LEU A 296 -19.35 6.73 5.40
N VAL A 297 -18.05 6.53 5.37
CA VAL A 297 -17.19 6.75 4.21
C VAL A 297 -16.62 5.39 3.82
N LEU A 298 -16.98 4.89 2.63
CA LEU A 298 -16.59 3.56 2.16
C LEU A 298 -15.85 3.65 0.83
N ASN A 299 -14.61 3.22 0.84
CA ASN A 299 -13.77 3.03 -0.34
C ASN A 299 -13.78 1.56 -0.75
N ILE A 300 -14.16 1.27 -1.99
CA ILE A 300 -14.17 -0.09 -2.56
C ILE A 300 -13.15 -0.13 -3.68
N LEU A 301 -12.06 -0.83 -3.47
CA LEU A 301 -11.07 -1.16 -4.50
C LEU A 301 -11.43 -2.51 -5.13
N LEU A 302 -11.74 -2.50 -6.41
CA LEU A 302 -11.88 -3.70 -7.23
C LEU A 302 -10.60 -3.85 -8.06
N ASP A 303 -9.72 -4.70 -7.58
CA ASP A 303 -8.34 -4.87 -8.06
C ASP A 303 -8.28 -5.24 -9.55
N ALA A 304 -7.40 -4.56 -10.28
CA ALA A 304 -7.13 -4.79 -11.70
C ALA A 304 -8.32 -4.66 -12.67
N LEU A 305 -9.32 -3.82 -12.37
CA LEU A 305 -10.48 -3.60 -13.26
C LEU A 305 -10.10 -2.68 -14.44
N PRO A 306 -9.94 -3.20 -15.68
CA PRO A 306 -9.55 -2.42 -16.85
C PRO A 306 -10.74 -1.61 -17.37
N TRP A 307 -10.86 -0.35 -16.97
CA TRP A 307 -12.00 0.49 -17.31
C TRP A 307 -12.19 0.66 -18.82
N ASN A 308 -11.09 0.74 -19.55
CA ASN A 308 -11.15 0.83 -21.02
C ASN A 308 -11.90 -0.34 -21.67
N VAL A 309 -11.81 -1.53 -21.07
CA VAL A 309 -12.50 -2.75 -21.53
C VAL A 309 -13.95 -2.80 -21.03
N VAL A 310 -14.18 -2.42 -19.79
CA VAL A 310 -15.50 -2.54 -19.14
C VAL A 310 -16.44 -1.41 -19.52
N ARG A 311 -15.92 -0.19 -19.68
CA ARG A 311 -16.74 1.01 -19.89
C ARG A 311 -17.78 0.91 -21.03
N PRO A 312 -17.43 0.37 -22.22
CA PRO A 312 -18.41 0.23 -23.30
C PRO A 312 -19.59 -0.70 -22.95
N HIS A 313 -19.40 -1.61 -22.01
CA HIS A 313 -20.35 -2.63 -21.59
C HIS A 313 -20.81 -2.45 -20.13
N PHE A 314 -20.50 -1.34 -19.49
CA PHE A 314 -20.64 -1.16 -18.04
C PHE A 314 -22.04 -1.48 -17.52
N ALA A 315 -23.09 -0.96 -18.15
CA ALA A 315 -24.47 -1.22 -17.74
C ALA A 315 -24.93 -2.67 -18.00
N GLU A 316 -24.30 -3.35 -18.95
CA GLU A 316 -24.58 -4.74 -19.29
C GLU A 316 -23.85 -5.71 -18.35
N TRP A 317 -22.54 -5.47 -18.11
CA TRP A 317 -21.70 -6.38 -17.36
C TRP A 317 -21.74 -6.17 -15.86
N MET A 318 -22.05 -4.93 -15.42
CA MET A 318 -22.10 -4.54 -14.00
C MET A 318 -23.40 -3.76 -13.69
N PRO A 319 -24.59 -4.33 -13.95
CA PRO A 319 -25.86 -3.59 -13.88
C PRO A 319 -26.19 -3.06 -12.48
N ASN A 320 -25.80 -3.76 -11.40
CA ASN A 320 -26.07 -3.34 -10.04
C ASN A 320 -25.20 -2.14 -9.63
N ILE A 321 -23.92 -2.20 -9.96
CA ILE A 321 -22.97 -1.11 -9.70
C ILE A 321 -23.33 0.10 -10.57
N ALA A 322 -23.63 -0.12 -11.87
CA ALA A 322 -24.04 0.94 -12.78
C ALA A 322 -25.31 1.66 -12.30
N ARG A 323 -26.31 0.92 -11.82
CA ARG A 323 -27.56 1.49 -11.25
C ARG A 323 -27.27 2.39 -10.03
N PHE A 324 -26.40 1.96 -9.14
CA PHE A 324 -26.07 2.73 -7.95
C PHE A 324 -25.34 4.04 -8.31
N PHE A 325 -24.28 3.96 -9.11
CA PHE A 325 -23.48 5.12 -9.46
C PHE A 325 -24.07 6.02 -10.55
N ALA A 326 -25.16 5.61 -11.21
CA ALA A 326 -25.91 6.51 -12.08
C ALA A 326 -26.47 7.74 -11.34
N ARG A 327 -26.59 7.68 -10.01
CA ARG A 327 -26.95 8.78 -9.12
C ARG A 327 -25.75 9.50 -8.50
N GLY A 328 -24.58 9.33 -9.04
CA GLY A 328 -23.35 9.96 -8.57
C GLY A 328 -22.50 10.48 -9.72
N THR A 329 -21.20 10.44 -9.56
CA THR A 329 -20.21 10.86 -10.57
C THR A 329 -19.39 9.66 -11.02
N ILE A 330 -19.24 9.45 -12.33
CA ILE A 330 -18.38 8.45 -12.96
C ILE A 330 -17.28 9.19 -13.72
N PHE A 331 -16.02 8.84 -13.47
CA PHE A 331 -14.86 9.42 -14.14
C PHE A 331 -14.43 8.53 -15.30
N ASP A 332 -14.67 8.98 -16.54
CA ASP A 332 -14.36 8.18 -17.73
C ASP A 332 -12.86 8.14 -18.04
N GLU A 333 -12.12 9.20 -17.70
CA GLU A 333 -10.72 9.41 -18.03
C GLU A 333 -9.84 9.37 -16.79
N HIS A 334 -9.97 8.28 -16.02
CA HIS A 334 -9.21 8.04 -14.79
C HIS A 334 -8.06 7.07 -15.03
N PHE A 335 -6.85 7.40 -14.53
CA PHE A 335 -5.64 6.64 -14.80
C PHE A 335 -4.89 6.25 -13.54
N SER A 336 -4.44 5.02 -13.51
CA SER A 336 -3.44 4.55 -12.56
C SER A 336 -2.07 5.19 -12.82
N THR A 337 -1.31 5.36 -11.76
CA THR A 337 0.09 5.79 -11.83
C THR A 337 1.03 4.62 -12.15
N SER A 338 0.58 3.39 -11.96
CA SER A 338 1.39 2.18 -12.09
C SER A 338 0.59 1.01 -12.65
N GLU A 339 1.31 -0.04 -12.99
CA GLU A 339 0.77 -1.24 -13.63
C GLU A 339 0.23 -2.28 -12.64
N TYR A 340 0.46 -2.13 -11.32
CA TYR A 340 0.04 -3.10 -10.30
C TYR A 340 -0.12 -2.48 -8.92
N THR A 341 -0.71 -3.24 -7.99
CA THR A 341 -1.21 -2.79 -6.69
C THR A 341 -0.16 -2.18 -5.78
N TYR A 342 1.05 -2.76 -5.71
CA TYR A 342 2.01 -2.38 -4.68
C TYR A 342 2.41 -0.90 -4.69
N PRO A 343 2.76 -0.25 -5.83
CA PRO A 343 2.98 1.19 -5.89
C PRO A 343 1.68 2.00 -6.04
N ALA A 344 0.57 1.39 -6.51
CA ALA A 344 -0.70 2.08 -6.69
C ALA A 344 -1.40 2.37 -5.36
N LEU A 345 -1.37 1.41 -4.44
CA LEU A 345 -2.05 1.54 -3.15
C LEU A 345 -1.49 2.69 -2.29
N PRO A 346 -0.16 2.86 -2.12
CA PRO A 346 0.39 4.06 -1.49
C PRO A 346 0.02 5.36 -2.22
N ALA A 347 -0.06 5.33 -3.55
CA ALA A 347 -0.46 6.51 -4.32
C ALA A 347 -1.91 6.94 -4.02
N ILE A 348 -2.81 5.97 -3.83
CA ILE A 348 -4.19 6.21 -3.41
C ILE A 348 -4.26 6.74 -1.98
N GLU A 349 -3.56 6.09 -1.05
CA GLU A 349 -3.61 6.40 0.38
C GLU A 349 -2.89 7.70 0.76
N THR A 350 -1.98 8.23 -0.09
CA THR A 350 -1.18 9.42 0.23
C THR A 350 -1.31 10.56 -0.77
N GLY A 351 -1.92 10.32 -1.93
CA GLY A 351 -1.96 11.28 -3.02
C GLY A 351 -0.60 11.54 -3.68
N ARG A 352 0.37 10.60 -3.58
CA ARG A 352 1.75 10.77 -4.04
C ARG A 352 2.17 9.69 -5.03
N TYR A 353 3.02 10.05 -5.98
CA TYR A 353 3.65 9.10 -6.90
C TYR A 353 4.67 8.20 -6.21
N ALA A 354 4.99 7.05 -6.82
CA ALA A 354 5.91 6.07 -6.26
C ALA A 354 7.32 6.63 -6.00
N HIS A 355 7.81 7.56 -6.80
CA HIS A 355 9.12 8.20 -6.56
C HIS A 355 9.12 9.13 -5.33
N HIS A 356 7.96 9.60 -4.87
CA HIS A 356 7.82 10.35 -3.61
C HIS A 356 7.53 9.44 -2.41
N THR A 357 6.77 8.35 -2.59
CA THR A 357 6.54 7.38 -1.50
C THR A 357 7.71 6.44 -1.29
N GLN A 358 8.58 6.23 -2.27
CA GLN A 358 9.69 5.28 -2.31
C GLN A 358 9.25 3.81 -2.17
N LEU A 359 8.00 3.52 -2.53
CA LEU A 359 7.42 2.18 -2.50
C LEU A 359 7.25 1.67 -3.94
N PHE A 360 8.30 1.03 -4.46
CA PHE A 360 8.40 0.63 -5.87
C PHE A 360 7.87 -0.77 -6.13
N CYS A 361 8.35 -1.73 -5.38
CA CYS A 361 7.95 -3.13 -5.45
C CYS A 361 8.23 -3.82 -4.12
N ALA A 362 7.69 -5.00 -4.00
CA ALA A 362 7.81 -5.80 -2.81
C ALA A 362 9.26 -6.08 -2.39
N GLU A 363 10.08 -6.42 -3.36
CA GLU A 363 11.46 -6.81 -3.14
C GLU A 363 12.39 -5.60 -2.90
N SER A 364 12.02 -4.44 -3.43
CA SER A 364 12.85 -3.23 -3.39
C SER A 364 12.07 -2.05 -2.85
N SER A 365 11.54 -2.18 -1.64
CA SER A 365 10.88 -1.10 -0.91
C SER A 365 11.23 -1.12 0.56
N HIS A 366 11.03 0.01 1.17
CA HIS A 366 11.15 0.22 2.60
C HIS A 366 9.79 0.66 3.15
N GLU A 367 9.73 1.19 4.35
CA GLU A 367 8.51 1.73 4.90
C GLU A 367 8.24 3.13 4.41
N LEU A 368 6.97 3.47 4.27
CA LEU A 368 6.49 4.82 4.05
C LEU A 368 7.02 5.74 5.15
N ALA A 369 7.61 6.86 4.77
CA ALA A 369 8.15 7.83 5.72
C ALA A 369 7.07 8.26 6.72
N PRO A 370 7.41 8.38 8.02
CA PRO A 370 6.40 8.71 9.05
C PRO A 370 5.72 10.06 8.83
N GLU A 371 6.39 10.97 8.17
CA GLU A 371 5.89 12.33 7.88
C GLU A 371 4.83 12.35 6.77
N ILE A 372 4.74 11.30 5.97
CA ILE A 372 3.72 11.16 4.94
C ILE A 372 2.46 10.57 5.58
N LEU A 373 1.46 11.41 5.79
CA LEU A 373 0.18 10.96 6.35
C LEU A 373 -0.62 10.16 5.32
N THR A 374 -1.18 9.05 5.76
CA THR A 374 -2.14 8.27 4.97
C THR A 374 -3.55 8.83 5.09
N LEU A 375 -4.40 8.51 4.14
CA LEU A 375 -5.83 8.83 4.19
C LEU A 375 -6.48 8.31 5.48
N ALA A 376 -6.15 7.08 5.87
CA ALA A 376 -6.69 6.48 7.08
C ALA A 376 -6.24 7.21 8.36
N GLU A 377 -5.00 7.71 8.42
CA GLU A 377 -4.52 8.55 9.54
C GLU A 377 -5.34 9.85 9.62
N CYS A 378 -5.55 10.54 8.50
CA CYS A 378 -6.36 11.74 8.45
C CYS A 378 -7.83 11.49 8.86
N MET A 379 -8.43 10.40 8.42
CA MET A 379 -9.79 10.03 8.79
C MET A 379 -9.91 9.68 10.29
N LYS A 380 -8.91 9.01 10.84
CA LYS A 380 -8.82 8.72 12.26
C LYS A 380 -8.72 10.02 13.09
N ASP A 381 -7.89 10.97 12.66
CA ASP A 381 -7.76 12.27 13.32
C ASP A 381 -9.06 13.08 13.31
N LEU A 382 -9.90 12.90 12.29
CA LEU A 382 -11.26 13.44 12.27
C LEU A 382 -12.20 12.75 13.28
N GLY A 383 -11.80 11.58 13.82
CA GLY A 383 -12.56 10.80 14.80
C GLY A 383 -13.43 9.71 14.19
N TYR A 384 -13.12 9.23 12.98
CA TYR A 384 -13.72 8.02 12.44
C TYR A 384 -13.11 6.77 13.08
N HIS A 385 -13.93 5.75 13.31
CA HIS A 385 -13.41 4.40 13.49
C HIS A 385 -13.02 3.82 12.13
N THR A 386 -11.76 3.41 11.98
CA THR A 386 -11.16 3.07 10.70
C THR A 386 -10.94 1.57 10.56
N ALA A 387 -11.47 0.95 9.50
CA ALA A 387 -11.33 -0.49 9.29
C ALA A 387 -11.11 -0.85 7.82
N ALA A 388 -10.38 -1.93 7.56
CA ALA A 388 -10.14 -2.41 6.22
C ALA A 388 -10.19 -3.95 6.13
N PRO A 389 -11.25 -4.51 5.53
CA PRO A 389 -11.19 -5.85 4.91
C PRO A 389 -10.35 -5.80 3.64
N ILE A 390 -9.23 -6.52 3.61
CA ILE A 390 -8.26 -6.46 2.52
C ILE A 390 -7.92 -7.84 1.97
N THR A 391 -7.64 -7.88 0.67
CA THR A 391 -7.39 -9.12 -0.08
C THR A 391 -6.07 -9.77 0.31
N SER A 392 -5.06 -8.97 0.60
CA SER A 392 -3.75 -9.43 1.03
C SER A 392 -3.19 -8.46 2.06
N PRO A 393 -2.15 -8.84 2.79
CA PRO A 393 -1.48 -7.93 3.72
C PRO A 393 -0.59 -6.89 3.04
N ASP A 394 -0.75 -6.67 1.74
CA ASP A 394 -0.07 -5.60 1.00
C ASP A 394 -0.30 -4.26 1.68
N GLY A 395 0.75 -3.51 1.81
CA GLY A 395 0.69 -2.23 2.49
C GLY A 395 0.75 -2.28 4.03
N VAL A 396 0.58 -3.44 4.66
CA VAL A 396 0.64 -3.54 6.14
C VAL A 396 2.07 -3.33 6.65
N TYR A 397 3.04 -4.03 6.06
CA TYR A 397 4.44 -3.91 6.50
C TYR A 397 5.17 -2.68 5.96
N ASN A 398 4.73 -2.14 4.84
CA ASN A 398 5.35 -0.95 4.26
C ASN A 398 4.74 0.37 4.79
N GLY A 399 3.81 0.31 5.71
CA GLY A 399 3.23 1.49 6.37
C GLY A 399 2.07 2.15 5.61
N THR A 400 1.67 1.66 4.45
CA THR A 400 0.51 2.19 3.69
C THR A 400 -0.79 2.05 4.47
N MET A 401 -0.93 0.97 5.26
CA MET A 401 -2.12 0.72 6.10
C MET A 401 -2.03 1.37 7.49
N ARG A 402 -1.15 2.32 7.73
CA ARG A 402 -1.18 3.13 8.96
C ARG A 402 -2.51 3.89 9.05
N GLY A 403 -2.96 4.17 10.26
CA GLY A 403 -4.22 4.87 10.49
C GLY A 403 -5.43 3.95 10.63
N TYR A 404 -5.42 2.76 10.06
CA TYR A 404 -6.50 1.80 10.33
C TYR A 404 -6.41 1.25 11.75
N ASP A 405 -7.53 1.24 12.46
CA ASP A 405 -7.66 0.64 13.80
C ASP A 405 -7.83 -0.88 13.71
N ARG A 406 -8.47 -1.33 12.63
CA ARG A 406 -8.74 -2.74 12.38
C ARG A 406 -8.46 -3.13 10.94
N LEU A 407 -7.66 -4.20 10.72
CA LEU A 407 -7.44 -4.82 9.43
C LEU A 407 -7.95 -6.26 9.47
N ILE A 408 -8.85 -6.62 8.54
CA ILE A 408 -9.30 -8.00 8.36
C ILE A 408 -8.65 -8.49 7.07
N THR A 409 -7.54 -9.22 7.19
CA THR A 409 -6.74 -9.61 6.03
C THR A 409 -6.91 -11.08 5.68
N ALA A 410 -7.15 -11.37 4.40
CA ALA A 410 -6.91 -12.69 3.83
C ALA A 410 -5.41 -12.89 3.57
N THR A 411 -4.98 -14.10 3.30
CA THR A 411 -3.56 -14.36 2.96
C THR A 411 -3.23 -14.04 1.51
N TRP A 412 -4.19 -14.21 0.60
CA TRP A 412 -3.95 -14.02 -0.86
C TRP A 412 -5.09 -13.36 -1.61
N GLN A 413 -6.33 -13.69 -1.29
CA GLN A 413 -7.48 -13.24 -2.04
C GLN A 413 -8.65 -12.97 -1.11
N LEU A 414 -9.39 -11.92 -1.39
CA LEU A 414 -10.67 -11.63 -0.76
C LEU A 414 -11.74 -11.51 -1.86
N PRO A 415 -12.42 -12.59 -2.20
CA PRO A 415 -13.56 -12.53 -3.12
C PRO A 415 -14.65 -11.61 -2.59
N SER A 416 -15.37 -10.95 -3.49
CA SER A 416 -16.43 -9.99 -3.12
C SER A 416 -17.52 -10.61 -2.24
N LEU A 417 -17.81 -11.89 -2.40
CA LEU A 417 -18.75 -12.61 -1.53
C LEU A 417 -18.37 -12.51 -0.05
N LEU A 418 -17.10 -12.76 0.27
CA LEU A 418 -16.59 -12.69 1.65
C LEU A 418 -16.34 -11.24 2.08
N GLY A 419 -15.75 -10.43 1.19
CA GLY A 419 -15.41 -9.05 1.49
C GLY A 419 -16.64 -8.18 1.78
N THR A 420 -17.67 -8.28 0.96
CA THR A 420 -18.92 -7.53 1.19
C THR A 420 -19.67 -8.01 2.44
N SER A 421 -19.65 -9.32 2.71
CA SER A 421 -20.20 -9.85 3.96
C SER A 421 -19.47 -9.29 5.18
N ARG A 422 -18.13 -9.26 5.17
CA ARG A 422 -17.32 -8.68 6.25
C ARG A 422 -17.58 -7.18 6.42
N ALA A 423 -17.71 -6.44 5.32
CA ALA A 423 -18.06 -5.02 5.37
C ALA A 423 -19.43 -4.79 6.00
N ILE A 424 -20.45 -5.56 5.62
CA ILE A 424 -21.79 -5.49 6.22
C ILE A 424 -21.73 -5.81 7.71
N HIS A 425 -21.09 -6.90 8.11
CA HIS A 425 -20.95 -7.27 9.53
C HIS A 425 -20.23 -6.19 10.32
N HIS A 426 -19.20 -5.55 9.75
CA HIS A 426 -18.50 -4.44 10.41
C HIS A 426 -19.43 -3.22 10.58
N ILE A 427 -20.18 -2.84 9.53
CA ILE A 427 -21.13 -1.74 9.59
C ILE A 427 -22.26 -2.03 10.61
N GLU A 428 -22.76 -3.28 10.68
CA GLU A 428 -23.75 -3.68 11.68
C GLU A 428 -23.19 -3.58 13.10
N ALA A 429 -21.96 -4.05 13.32
CA ALA A 429 -21.35 -4.08 14.64
C ALA A 429 -21.02 -2.68 15.16
N PHE A 430 -20.54 -1.78 14.30
CA PHE A 430 -19.99 -0.49 14.70
C PHE A 430 -20.74 0.73 14.13
N GLY A 431 -21.90 0.51 13.50
CA GLY A 431 -22.65 1.57 12.81
C GLY A 431 -23.32 2.61 13.72
N GLU A 432 -23.13 2.55 15.03
CA GLU A 432 -23.42 3.64 15.95
C GLU A 432 -22.26 4.65 16.09
N ALA A 433 -21.07 4.32 15.54
CA ALA A 433 -19.95 5.24 15.36
C ALA A 433 -19.91 5.76 13.91
N ASP A 434 -19.15 6.84 13.67
CA ASP A 434 -18.84 7.28 12.33
C ASP A 434 -17.71 6.40 11.77
N LEU A 435 -17.94 5.79 10.59
CA LEU A 435 -17.06 4.76 10.02
C LEU A 435 -16.33 5.24 8.78
N PHE A 436 -15.02 4.99 8.73
CA PHE A 436 -14.23 4.98 7.51
C PHE A 436 -13.82 3.53 7.21
N ALA A 437 -14.23 3.02 6.06
CA ALA A 437 -13.92 1.65 5.66
C ALA A 437 -13.26 1.59 4.28
N PHE A 438 -12.24 0.74 4.16
CA PHE A 438 -11.60 0.40 2.90
C PHE A 438 -11.78 -1.10 2.62
N LEU A 439 -12.39 -1.43 1.49
CA LEU A 439 -12.67 -2.79 1.07
C LEU A 439 -11.88 -3.11 -0.19
N HIS A 440 -10.89 -4.00 -0.11
CA HIS A 440 -10.08 -4.42 -1.23
C HIS A 440 -10.48 -5.83 -1.71
N LEU A 441 -10.96 -5.93 -2.94
CA LEU A 441 -11.55 -7.12 -3.53
C LEU A 441 -10.76 -7.59 -4.76
N SER A 442 -10.60 -8.90 -4.94
CA SER A 442 -9.71 -9.51 -5.94
C SER A 442 -10.41 -10.32 -7.04
N ASP A 443 -11.74 -10.21 -7.20
CA ASP A 443 -12.52 -11.06 -8.10
C ASP A 443 -12.08 -11.00 -9.55
N VAL A 444 -11.60 -9.84 -10.02
CA VAL A 444 -11.21 -9.62 -11.42
C VAL A 444 -9.70 -9.54 -11.62
N HIS A 445 -8.92 -9.65 -10.53
CA HIS A 445 -7.47 -9.70 -10.64
C HIS A 445 -7.02 -10.95 -11.41
N PRO A 446 -6.20 -10.80 -12.46
CA PRO A 446 -5.73 -11.93 -13.25
C PRO A 446 -4.62 -12.68 -12.49
N TRP A 447 -4.88 -13.91 -12.12
CA TRP A 447 -3.89 -14.82 -11.56
C TRP A 447 -3.35 -15.74 -12.63
N ASP A 448 -2.09 -16.10 -12.55
CA ASP A 448 -1.50 -17.07 -13.46
C ASP A 448 -2.16 -18.46 -13.27
N ALA A 449 -2.32 -19.16 -14.38
CA ALA A 449 -2.91 -20.50 -14.37
C ALA A 449 -1.88 -21.55 -13.94
N MET A 450 -1.41 -21.47 -12.73
CA MET A 450 -0.57 -22.50 -12.13
C MET A 450 -1.41 -23.76 -11.84
N GLY A 451 -1.48 -24.66 -12.81
CA GLY A 451 -2.29 -25.88 -12.68
C GLY A 451 -3.70 -25.75 -13.27
N LEU A 452 -4.54 -26.76 -13.02
CA LEU A 452 -5.91 -26.86 -13.55
C LEU A 452 -6.98 -26.34 -12.59
N HIS A 453 -6.62 -25.44 -11.67
CA HIS A 453 -7.55 -25.01 -10.63
C HIS A 453 -8.13 -23.63 -10.93
N PHE A 454 -9.30 -23.63 -11.55
CA PHE A 454 -10.16 -22.47 -11.69
C PHE A 454 -11.51 -22.73 -11.03
N ALA A 455 -12.32 -21.69 -10.89
CA ALA A 455 -13.69 -21.87 -10.49
C ALA A 455 -14.43 -22.76 -11.50
N ALA A 456 -15.31 -23.63 -11.02
CA ALA A 456 -16.00 -24.63 -11.85
C ALA A 456 -16.75 -23.99 -13.04
N GLU A 457 -17.34 -22.80 -12.84
CA GLU A 457 -18.04 -22.04 -13.87
C GLU A 457 -17.10 -21.52 -14.99
N VAL A 458 -15.80 -21.39 -14.74
CA VAL A 458 -14.79 -21.09 -15.74
C VAL A 458 -14.32 -22.37 -16.43
N GLU A 459 -14.05 -23.40 -15.65
CA GLU A 459 -13.56 -24.68 -16.14
C GLU A 459 -14.52 -25.35 -17.13
N THR A 460 -15.82 -25.33 -16.82
CA THR A 460 -16.84 -25.98 -17.63
C THR A 460 -17.17 -25.22 -18.93
N ARG A 461 -16.80 -23.95 -19.04
CA ARG A 461 -17.06 -23.13 -20.24
C ARG A 461 -16.03 -23.27 -21.34
N LEU A 462 -14.83 -23.74 -21.02
CA LEU A 462 -13.72 -23.81 -21.96
C LEU A 462 -13.30 -25.25 -22.27
N PRO A 463 -13.10 -25.58 -23.54
CA PRO A 463 -12.49 -26.85 -23.92
C PRO A 463 -11.13 -27.03 -23.26
N LEU A 464 -10.81 -28.25 -22.85
CA LEU A 464 -9.53 -28.58 -22.20
C LEU A 464 -8.31 -28.07 -22.99
N ALA A 465 -8.35 -28.15 -24.30
CA ALA A 465 -7.24 -27.68 -25.17
C ALA A 465 -6.96 -26.17 -24.99
N GLN A 466 -7.97 -25.33 -24.72
CA GLN A 466 -7.79 -23.91 -24.49
C GLN A 466 -7.24 -23.62 -23.09
N ARG A 467 -7.35 -24.56 -22.17
CA ARG A 467 -6.79 -24.46 -20.82
C ARG A 467 -5.34 -24.89 -20.75
N LEU A 468 -4.93 -25.84 -21.58
CA LEU A 468 -3.57 -26.42 -21.57
C LEU A 468 -2.50 -25.42 -22.04
N PHE A 469 -2.83 -24.47 -22.88
CA PHE A 469 -1.89 -23.46 -23.39
C PHE A 469 -1.49 -22.40 -22.35
N ALA A 470 -2.25 -22.28 -21.25
CA ALA A 470 -1.96 -21.30 -20.18
C ALA A 470 -0.78 -21.72 -19.27
N TRP A 471 -0.13 -22.84 -19.51
CA TRP A 471 0.78 -23.49 -18.58
C TRP A 471 2.27 -23.21 -18.75
N GLU A 472 2.66 -22.41 -19.72
CA GLU A 472 4.07 -22.42 -20.14
C GLU A 472 5.06 -21.84 -19.12
N LYS A 473 4.71 -20.98 -18.21
CA LYS A 473 5.54 -20.56 -17.05
C LYS A 473 4.71 -19.70 -16.10
N ALA A 474 4.94 -19.84 -14.80
CA ALA A 474 4.54 -18.82 -13.81
C ALA A 474 5.09 -17.46 -14.23
N THR A 475 4.19 -16.50 -14.45
CA THR A 475 4.57 -15.15 -14.82
C THR A 475 3.78 -14.16 -13.97
N ALA A 476 4.35 -12.98 -13.72
CA ALA A 476 3.66 -11.92 -12.98
C ALA A 476 2.31 -11.59 -13.66
N SER A 477 1.28 -11.30 -12.87
CA SER A 477 -0.08 -11.01 -13.35
C SER A 477 -0.13 -9.93 -14.43
N VAL A 478 0.72 -8.92 -14.34
CA VAL A 478 0.85 -7.83 -15.33
C VAL A 478 1.41 -8.27 -16.68
N ARG A 479 1.97 -9.49 -16.77
CA ARG A 479 2.58 -10.05 -17.99
C ARG A 479 1.83 -11.21 -18.56
N LEU A 480 0.65 -11.55 -18.03
CA LEU A 480 -0.16 -12.65 -18.52
C LEU A 480 -0.52 -12.46 -20.00
N PRO A 481 -0.48 -13.55 -20.80
CA PRO A 481 -0.83 -13.50 -22.21
C PRO A 481 -2.34 -13.31 -22.43
N ASP A 482 -2.70 -12.87 -23.63
CA ASP A 482 -4.08 -12.72 -24.09
C ASP A 482 -4.72 -14.09 -24.38
N PHE A 483 -4.97 -14.89 -23.33
CA PHE A 483 -5.60 -16.21 -23.43
C PHE A 483 -7.07 -16.17 -23.00
N GLU A 484 -7.92 -16.96 -23.67
CA GLU A 484 -9.34 -17.02 -23.37
C GLU A 484 -9.64 -17.49 -21.95
N ILE A 485 -8.77 -18.28 -21.32
CA ILE A 485 -8.93 -18.70 -19.94
C ILE A 485 -8.93 -17.50 -18.96
N TYR A 486 -8.03 -16.55 -19.16
CA TYR A 486 -7.95 -15.34 -18.30
C TYR A 486 -9.15 -14.42 -18.54
N LYS A 487 -9.61 -14.30 -19.79
CA LYS A 487 -10.80 -13.51 -20.11
C LYS A 487 -12.07 -14.16 -19.56
N ALA A 488 -12.16 -15.49 -19.57
CA ALA A 488 -13.27 -16.22 -18.99
C ALA A 488 -13.31 -16.07 -17.46
N GLN A 489 -12.15 -16.15 -16.81
CA GLN A 489 -11.99 -15.89 -15.37
C GLN A 489 -12.41 -14.47 -15.02
N PHE A 490 -11.93 -13.49 -15.76
CA PHE A 490 -12.31 -12.09 -15.59
C PHE A 490 -13.84 -11.88 -15.70
N ARG A 491 -14.49 -12.43 -16.72
CA ARG A 491 -15.94 -12.30 -16.90
C ARG A 491 -16.74 -12.94 -15.75
N ALA A 492 -16.28 -14.10 -15.25
CA ALA A 492 -16.89 -14.73 -14.08
C ALA A 492 -16.73 -13.87 -12.83
N GLY A 493 -15.49 -13.43 -12.54
CA GLY A 493 -15.21 -12.56 -11.40
C GLY A 493 -15.95 -11.22 -11.46
N LEU A 494 -16.09 -10.64 -12.65
CA LEU A 494 -16.87 -9.42 -12.84
C LEU A 494 -18.35 -9.58 -12.50
N SER A 495 -18.94 -10.70 -12.91
CA SER A 495 -20.33 -11.05 -12.58
C SER A 495 -20.52 -11.26 -11.07
N ASP A 496 -19.56 -11.90 -10.41
CA ASP A 496 -19.59 -12.11 -8.97
C ASP A 496 -19.41 -10.79 -8.21
N ALA A 497 -18.45 -9.96 -8.62
CA ALA A 497 -18.24 -8.64 -8.06
C ALA A 497 -19.48 -7.75 -8.16
N ASP A 498 -20.12 -7.68 -9.34
CA ASP A 498 -21.34 -6.89 -9.52
C ASP A 498 -22.49 -7.36 -8.61
N ARG A 499 -22.70 -8.66 -8.50
CA ARG A 499 -23.75 -9.24 -7.65
C ARG A 499 -23.51 -8.93 -6.18
N ASN A 500 -22.30 -9.18 -5.70
CA ASN A 500 -21.99 -9.09 -4.28
C ASN A 500 -21.82 -7.63 -3.83
N ILE A 501 -21.10 -6.80 -4.60
CA ILE A 501 -21.01 -5.35 -4.35
C ILE A 501 -22.39 -4.73 -4.47
N GLY A 502 -23.22 -5.14 -5.45
CA GLY A 502 -24.59 -4.69 -5.60
C GLY A 502 -25.46 -4.97 -4.36
N ALA A 503 -25.24 -6.08 -3.69
CA ALA A 503 -25.91 -6.39 -2.42
C ALA A 503 -25.47 -5.44 -1.29
N LEU A 504 -24.17 -5.15 -1.17
CA LEU A 504 -23.64 -4.16 -0.22
C LEU A 504 -24.16 -2.75 -0.51
N LEU A 505 -24.15 -2.31 -1.76
CA LEU A 505 -24.67 -1.00 -2.15
C LEU A 505 -26.17 -0.87 -1.85
N SER A 506 -26.96 -1.92 -2.12
CA SER A 506 -28.37 -1.97 -1.78
C SER A 506 -28.62 -1.98 -0.26
N TYR A 507 -27.73 -2.58 0.52
CA TYR A 507 -27.76 -2.50 1.98
C TYR A 507 -27.52 -1.05 2.45
N ILE A 508 -26.55 -0.36 1.88
CA ILE A 508 -26.24 1.04 2.20
C ILE A 508 -27.41 1.95 1.87
N GLU A 509 -28.02 1.83 0.67
CA GLU A 509 -29.21 2.61 0.25
C GLU A 509 -30.41 2.44 1.20
N ARG A 510 -30.56 1.28 1.85
CA ARG A 510 -31.65 1.05 2.82
C ARG A 510 -31.34 1.61 4.21
N ARG A 511 -30.07 1.75 4.55
CA ARG A 511 -29.63 2.13 5.91
C ARG A 511 -29.36 3.62 6.04
N TYR A 512 -28.86 4.26 4.99
CA TYR A 512 -28.41 5.64 5.00
C TYR A 512 -29.07 6.46 3.89
N SER A 513 -29.33 7.73 4.17
CA SER A 513 -29.66 8.72 3.15
C SER A 513 -28.39 9.20 2.42
N ASP A 514 -28.53 9.75 1.21
CA ASP A 514 -27.39 10.14 0.36
C ASP A 514 -26.49 11.24 1.00
N ASP A 515 -26.98 11.97 2.00
CA ASP A 515 -26.22 12.96 2.77
C ASP A 515 -25.45 12.36 3.97
N GLU A 516 -25.69 11.11 4.32
CA GLU A 516 -25.08 10.41 5.47
C GLU A 516 -23.88 9.54 5.07
N PHE A 517 -23.68 9.26 3.79
CA PHE A 517 -22.56 8.44 3.32
C PHE A 517 -21.78 9.07 2.17
N ILE A 518 -20.57 8.57 1.98
CA ILE A 518 -19.78 8.69 0.74
C ILE A 518 -19.32 7.27 0.38
N VAL A 519 -19.64 6.83 -0.82
CA VAL A 519 -19.13 5.57 -1.38
C VAL A 519 -18.30 5.89 -2.62
N SER A 520 -17.07 5.41 -2.64
CA SER A 520 -16.17 5.45 -3.79
C SER A 520 -15.85 4.02 -4.23
N LEU A 521 -16.03 3.72 -5.52
CA LEU A 521 -15.56 2.49 -6.12
C LEU A 521 -14.51 2.85 -7.17
N TYR A 522 -13.35 2.20 -7.09
CA TYR A 522 -12.25 2.45 -8.02
C TYR A 522 -11.44 1.18 -8.24
N SER A 523 -10.58 1.20 -9.26
CA SER A 523 -9.49 0.22 -9.39
C SER A 523 -8.14 0.91 -9.28
N ASP A 524 -7.17 0.18 -8.81
CA ASP A 524 -5.78 0.61 -8.66
C ASP A 524 -5.01 0.56 -9.99
N HIS A 525 -5.33 -0.40 -10.85
CA HIS A 525 -4.83 -0.55 -12.22
C HIS A 525 -5.83 -1.33 -13.07
N GLY A 526 -5.46 -1.63 -14.31
CA GLY A 526 -6.18 -2.49 -15.21
C GLY A 526 -5.43 -3.81 -15.48
N SER A 527 -5.56 -4.35 -16.71
CA SER A 527 -4.91 -5.60 -17.09
C SER A 527 -4.49 -5.63 -18.54
N SER A 528 -3.28 -6.10 -18.83
CA SER A 528 -2.78 -6.30 -20.18
C SER A 528 -3.38 -7.52 -20.90
N VAL A 529 -4.10 -8.39 -20.19
CA VAL A 529 -4.74 -9.62 -20.73
C VAL A 529 -5.68 -9.32 -21.91
N PHE A 530 -6.24 -8.12 -21.98
CA PHE A 530 -7.13 -7.70 -23.07
C PHE A 530 -6.40 -6.99 -24.23
N THR A 531 -5.07 -6.94 -24.23
CA THR A 531 -4.30 -6.30 -25.28
C THR A 531 -3.73 -7.37 -26.21
N PRO A 532 -4.29 -7.55 -27.44
CA PRO A 532 -3.77 -8.48 -28.40
C PRO A 532 -2.32 -8.16 -28.74
N ARG A 533 -1.47 -9.19 -28.78
CA ARG A 533 -0.06 -9.03 -29.11
C ARG A 533 0.46 -10.24 -29.90
N PRO A 534 1.51 -10.09 -30.73
CA PRO A 534 2.19 -11.21 -31.37
C PRO A 534 2.75 -12.17 -30.30
N GLU A 535 2.84 -13.45 -30.64
CA GLU A 535 3.47 -14.46 -29.79
C GLU A 535 4.91 -14.06 -29.47
N GLY A 536 5.28 -14.15 -28.19
CA GLY A 536 6.61 -13.76 -27.71
C GLY A 536 6.85 -12.25 -27.52
N ALA A 537 5.89 -11.41 -27.90
CA ALA A 537 6.01 -9.97 -27.62
C ALA A 537 5.72 -9.65 -26.14
N GLU A 538 6.50 -8.73 -25.59
CA GLU A 538 6.27 -8.20 -24.23
C GLU A 538 4.93 -7.46 -24.17
N PRO A 539 4.20 -7.56 -23.05
CA PRO A 539 2.96 -6.81 -22.84
C PRO A 539 3.23 -5.32 -22.68
N ASP A 540 2.32 -4.49 -23.14
CA ASP A 540 2.29 -3.07 -22.82
C ASP A 540 1.71 -2.87 -21.42
N ILE A 541 2.55 -3.02 -20.40
CA ILE A 541 2.15 -2.96 -18.99
C ILE A 541 1.71 -1.57 -18.52
N ILE A 542 1.99 -0.52 -19.29
CA ILE A 542 1.52 0.85 -19.02
C ILE A 542 0.61 1.38 -20.14
N GLY A 543 0.09 0.50 -21.00
CA GLY A 543 -0.94 0.82 -21.98
C GLY A 543 -2.30 1.17 -21.35
N GLU A 544 -3.25 1.65 -22.15
CA GLU A 544 -4.56 2.05 -21.62
C GLU A 544 -5.32 0.89 -20.96
N ASN A 545 -5.23 -0.34 -21.47
CA ASN A 545 -5.88 -1.48 -20.83
C ASN A 545 -5.29 -1.81 -19.45
N SER A 546 -4.00 -1.49 -19.23
CA SER A 546 -3.30 -1.73 -17.97
C SER A 546 -3.45 -0.58 -16.98
N THR A 547 -3.70 0.65 -17.45
CA THR A 547 -3.63 1.84 -16.58
C THR A 547 -4.87 2.74 -16.61
N ARG A 548 -5.80 2.58 -17.54
CA ARG A 548 -7.10 3.27 -17.44
C ARG A 548 -7.99 2.53 -16.45
N ALA A 549 -8.04 3.06 -15.25
CA ALA A 549 -8.70 2.50 -14.08
C ALA A 549 -10.14 3.01 -13.93
N ALA A 550 -10.98 2.26 -13.25
CA ALA A 550 -12.33 2.73 -12.91
C ALA A 550 -12.26 3.74 -11.75
N TRP A 551 -13.13 4.72 -11.75
CA TRP A 551 -13.44 5.54 -10.59
C TRP A 551 -14.85 6.08 -10.66
N MET A 552 -15.62 5.88 -9.59
CA MET A 552 -16.97 6.39 -9.46
C MET A 552 -17.31 6.68 -8.00
N MET A 553 -18.11 7.69 -7.75
CA MET A 553 -18.47 8.12 -6.40
C MET A 553 -19.97 8.45 -6.31
N ARG A 554 -20.54 8.24 -5.12
CA ARG A 554 -21.90 8.68 -4.79
C ARG A 554 -22.00 9.03 -3.31
N GLY A 555 -22.83 9.98 -2.98
CA GLY A 555 -23.19 10.37 -1.62
C GLY A 555 -22.98 11.86 -1.36
N ALA A 556 -22.80 12.22 -0.11
CA ALA A 556 -22.76 13.58 0.36
C ALA A 556 -21.68 14.44 -0.33
N GLY A 557 -22.10 15.51 -0.98
CA GLY A 557 -21.20 16.43 -1.69
C GLY A 557 -20.75 15.95 -3.07
N VAL A 558 -21.17 14.77 -3.51
CA VAL A 558 -20.85 14.23 -4.83
C VAL A 558 -21.93 14.67 -5.84
N PRO A 559 -21.58 15.31 -6.96
CA PRO A 559 -22.54 15.70 -8.00
C PRO A 559 -23.29 14.48 -8.58
N GLU A 560 -24.61 14.59 -8.72
CA GLU A 560 -25.46 13.50 -9.21
C GLU A 560 -25.54 13.44 -10.73
N GLY A 561 -25.52 12.23 -11.29
CA GLY A 561 -25.77 11.98 -12.72
C GLY A 561 -24.68 12.50 -13.64
N VAL A 562 -23.46 12.66 -13.13
CA VAL A 562 -22.34 13.22 -13.90
C VAL A 562 -21.46 12.10 -14.45
N VAL A 563 -21.12 12.22 -15.74
CA VAL A 563 -20.02 11.47 -16.37
C VAL A 563 -18.91 12.45 -16.69
N ALA A 564 -17.89 12.50 -15.83
CA ALA A 564 -16.77 13.41 -15.96
C ALA A 564 -15.80 12.93 -17.04
N GLN A 565 -15.51 13.81 -18.01
CA GLN A 565 -14.59 13.58 -19.13
C GLN A 565 -13.23 14.25 -18.90
N GLU A 566 -12.99 14.78 -17.71
CA GLU A 566 -11.72 15.35 -17.34
C GLU A 566 -10.69 14.24 -17.02
N LEU A 567 -9.41 14.54 -17.26
CA LEU A 567 -8.33 13.65 -16.92
C LEU A 567 -8.16 13.64 -15.40
N THR A 568 -8.17 12.44 -14.81
CA THR A 568 -7.92 12.21 -13.38
C THR A 568 -6.95 11.05 -13.18
N SER A 569 -6.31 11.03 -12.02
CA SER A 569 -5.34 10.01 -11.64
C SER A 569 -5.68 9.42 -10.27
N ILE A 570 -5.22 8.20 -9.98
CA ILE A 570 -5.46 7.57 -8.67
C ILE A 570 -4.95 8.39 -7.49
N VAL A 571 -3.95 9.26 -7.68
CA VAL A 571 -3.49 10.20 -6.65
C VAL A 571 -4.53 11.28 -6.31
N ASP A 572 -5.54 11.48 -7.14
CA ASP A 572 -6.60 12.48 -6.94
C ASP A 572 -7.68 12.02 -5.94
N LEU A 573 -7.71 10.71 -5.60
CA LEU A 573 -8.64 10.19 -4.59
C LEU A 573 -8.39 10.85 -3.22
N TYR A 574 -7.14 10.98 -2.81
CA TYR A 574 -6.77 11.57 -1.53
C TYR A 574 -7.28 13.04 -1.39
N PRO A 575 -6.94 14.00 -2.26
CA PRO A 575 -7.45 15.37 -2.14
C PRO A 575 -8.97 15.47 -2.35
N THR A 576 -9.58 14.55 -3.09
CA THR A 576 -11.04 14.52 -3.25
C THR A 576 -11.73 14.13 -1.94
N LEU A 577 -11.25 13.10 -1.26
CA LEU A 577 -11.78 12.73 0.06
C LEU A 577 -11.45 13.77 1.13
N ALA A 578 -10.28 14.41 1.05
CA ALA A 578 -9.94 15.54 1.91
C ALA A 578 -10.97 16.69 1.78
N HIS A 579 -11.34 17.04 0.53
CA HIS A 579 -12.38 18.04 0.26
C HIS A 579 -13.76 17.62 0.80
N LEU A 580 -14.20 16.39 0.52
CA LEU A 580 -15.54 15.92 0.89
C LEU A 580 -15.71 15.67 2.40
N CYS A 581 -14.62 15.28 3.08
CA CYS A 581 -14.61 15.00 4.52
C CYS A 581 -14.15 16.18 5.36
N GLY A 582 -13.57 17.23 4.76
CA GLY A 582 -13.25 18.49 5.41
C GLY A 582 -11.92 18.49 6.19
N PHE A 583 -10.93 17.70 5.78
CA PHE A 583 -9.57 17.81 6.32
C PHE A 583 -8.61 18.49 5.31
N PRO A 584 -7.55 19.15 5.78
CA PRO A 584 -6.58 19.78 4.88
C PRO A 584 -5.74 18.72 4.17
N ALA A 585 -5.74 18.72 2.83
CA ALA A 585 -4.75 17.96 2.09
C ALA A 585 -3.35 18.56 2.28
N ALA A 586 -2.32 17.71 2.36
CA ALA A 586 -0.94 18.19 2.40
C ALA A 586 -0.60 18.98 1.12
N SER A 587 0.25 20.01 1.25
CA SER A 587 0.57 20.91 0.13
C SER A 587 1.54 20.33 -0.89
N ASP A 588 2.21 19.24 -0.54
CA ASP A 588 3.27 18.59 -1.30
C ASP A 588 2.83 17.24 -1.91
N ILE A 589 1.51 17.05 -2.14
CA ILE A 589 0.97 15.88 -2.83
C ILE A 589 0.95 16.08 -4.35
N ASP A 590 0.97 14.98 -5.09
CA ASP A 590 0.85 14.95 -6.55
C ASP A 590 -0.62 14.96 -7.03
N GLY A 591 -1.52 14.60 -6.12
CA GLY A 591 -2.95 14.63 -6.35
C GLY A 591 -3.50 16.05 -6.45
N SER A 592 -4.54 16.22 -7.23
CA SER A 592 -5.28 17.48 -7.36
C SER A 592 -6.79 17.24 -7.26
N LEU A 593 -7.51 18.22 -6.74
CA LEU A 593 -8.97 18.16 -6.71
C LEU A 593 -9.52 18.24 -8.14
N PRO A 594 -10.33 17.27 -8.60
CA PRO A 594 -10.97 17.32 -9.93
C PRO A 594 -11.85 18.54 -10.11
N ALA A 595 -12.00 18.98 -11.37
CA ALA A 595 -12.80 20.16 -11.71
C ALA A 595 -14.28 19.98 -11.34
N VAL A 596 -14.82 18.77 -11.41
CA VAL A 596 -16.19 18.44 -11.01
C VAL A 596 -16.47 18.78 -9.53
N PHE A 597 -15.45 18.82 -8.68
CA PHE A 597 -15.52 19.26 -7.28
C PHE A 597 -15.02 20.69 -7.06
N GLY A 598 -14.85 21.47 -8.12
CA GLY A 598 -14.40 22.86 -8.06
C GLY A 598 -12.88 23.03 -8.11
N GLY A 599 -12.13 21.99 -8.35
CA GLY A 599 -10.70 22.03 -8.60
C GLY A 599 -10.35 22.42 -10.04
N ARG A 600 -9.23 21.90 -10.53
CA ARG A 600 -8.74 22.20 -11.90
C ARG A 600 -8.49 20.89 -12.66
N GLU A 601 -8.96 20.86 -13.92
CA GLU A 601 -8.64 19.76 -14.83
C GLU A 601 -7.12 19.66 -15.06
N ARG A 602 -6.61 18.43 -15.10
CA ARG A 602 -5.22 18.15 -15.42
C ARG A 602 -4.94 18.31 -16.91
N ASP A 603 -3.81 18.93 -17.25
CA ASP A 603 -3.32 18.98 -18.65
C ASP A 603 -2.90 17.60 -19.15
N ALA A 604 -2.38 16.76 -18.26
CA ALA A 604 -1.92 15.41 -18.54
C ALA A 604 -1.96 14.52 -17.29
N VAL A 605 -1.99 13.20 -17.51
CA VAL A 605 -1.83 12.16 -16.50
C VAL A 605 -0.59 11.33 -16.81
N TYR A 606 -0.01 10.73 -15.74
CA TYR A 606 1.23 9.97 -15.81
C TYR A 606 1.00 8.55 -15.30
N SER A 607 1.32 7.56 -16.14
CA SER A 607 1.38 6.16 -15.78
C SER A 607 2.80 5.65 -16.05
N PHE A 608 3.42 4.97 -15.09
CA PHE A 608 4.82 4.59 -15.24
C PHE A 608 5.12 3.28 -14.51
N CYS A 609 6.09 2.54 -15.02
CA CYS A 609 6.71 1.40 -14.35
C CYS A 609 8.06 1.85 -13.79
N MET A 610 8.22 1.75 -12.49
CA MET A 610 9.44 2.10 -11.75
C MET A 610 9.95 0.89 -10.96
N TYR A 611 9.86 -0.30 -11.55
CA TYR A 611 10.24 -1.54 -10.91
C TYR A 611 11.76 -1.73 -11.00
N PRO A 612 12.51 -1.73 -9.87
CA PRO A 612 13.95 -1.96 -9.87
C PRO A 612 14.34 -3.26 -10.58
N GLY A 613 15.34 -3.15 -11.46
CA GLY A 613 15.75 -4.27 -12.31
C GLY A 613 15.01 -4.40 -13.65
N GLN A 614 13.98 -3.56 -13.90
CA GLN A 614 13.29 -3.43 -15.18
C GLN A 614 13.53 -2.05 -15.78
N THR A 615 13.36 -1.90 -17.10
CA THR A 615 13.44 -0.58 -17.73
C THR A 615 12.35 0.34 -17.20
N TYR A 616 12.71 1.60 -16.93
CA TYR A 616 11.70 2.62 -16.62
C TYR A 616 10.83 2.87 -17.85
N LYS A 617 9.53 2.85 -17.66
CA LYS A 617 8.55 3.16 -18.70
C LYS A 617 7.65 4.29 -18.25
N LEU A 618 7.35 5.22 -19.15
CA LEU A 618 6.41 6.34 -18.91
C LEU A 618 5.41 6.45 -20.04
N ALA A 619 4.15 6.59 -19.68
CA ALA A 619 3.07 7.03 -20.55
C ALA A 619 2.50 8.33 -19.97
N MET A 620 2.78 9.45 -20.61
CA MET A 620 2.17 10.74 -20.29
C MET A 620 1.03 10.98 -21.29
N ARG A 621 -0.20 11.07 -20.81
CA ARG A 621 -1.41 11.16 -21.66
C ARG A 621 -2.13 12.48 -21.49
N THR A 622 -2.51 13.08 -22.61
CA THR A 622 -3.52 14.13 -22.72
C THR A 622 -4.83 13.52 -23.24
N LYS A 623 -5.86 14.32 -23.48
CA LYS A 623 -7.10 13.83 -24.12
C LYS A 623 -6.90 13.29 -25.55
N THR A 624 -5.86 13.73 -26.25
CA THR A 624 -5.71 13.47 -27.70
C THR A 624 -4.41 12.76 -28.06
N HIS A 625 -3.37 12.89 -27.24
CA HIS A 625 -2.05 12.36 -27.54
C HIS A 625 -1.43 11.72 -26.30
N ALA A 626 -0.45 10.86 -26.54
CA ALA A 626 0.37 10.25 -25.49
C ALA A 626 1.85 10.31 -25.87
N LEU A 627 2.68 10.70 -24.91
CA LEU A 627 4.12 10.46 -24.98
C LEU A 627 4.42 9.11 -24.30
N ARG A 628 5.22 8.29 -24.97
CA ARG A 628 5.77 7.05 -24.44
C ARG A 628 7.30 7.17 -24.37
N LEU A 629 7.83 6.79 -23.21
CA LEU A 629 9.28 6.80 -22.96
C LEU A 629 9.69 5.47 -22.33
N GLU A 630 10.84 4.95 -22.74
CA GLU A 630 11.45 3.76 -22.15
C GLU A 630 12.96 3.93 -22.08
N THR A 631 13.56 3.65 -20.90
CA THR A 631 15.01 3.68 -20.70
C THR A 631 15.67 2.46 -21.33
N ARG A 632 16.98 2.55 -21.60
CA ARG A 632 17.77 1.42 -22.11
C ARG A 632 18.28 0.51 -21.00
N THR A 633 18.52 1.10 -19.84
CA THR A 633 19.01 0.42 -18.65
C THR A 633 17.90 0.26 -17.63
N PRO A 634 17.95 -0.77 -16.78
CA PRO A 634 17.00 -0.95 -15.70
C PRO A 634 17.01 0.20 -14.70
N VAL A 635 15.89 0.37 -14.01
CA VAL A 635 15.79 1.19 -12.79
C VAL A 635 16.71 0.60 -11.74
N GLU A 636 17.46 1.46 -11.08
CA GLU A 636 18.32 1.07 -9.98
C GLU A 636 17.51 0.71 -8.73
N ARG A 637 18.14 0.05 -7.79
CA ARG A 637 17.48 -0.43 -6.58
C ARG A 637 16.89 0.68 -5.71
N ASP A 638 17.49 1.86 -5.77
CA ASP A 638 17.04 3.06 -5.08
C ASP A 638 15.96 3.87 -5.84
N GLY A 639 15.45 3.33 -6.96
CA GLY A 639 14.45 3.99 -7.80
C GLY A 639 15.04 5.04 -8.76
N THR A 640 16.36 5.22 -8.81
CA THR A 640 16.96 6.09 -9.83
C THR A 640 17.06 5.40 -11.18
N ALA A 641 17.04 6.16 -12.27
CA ALA A 641 17.13 5.64 -13.62
C ALA A 641 18.05 6.51 -14.50
N ASP A 642 18.75 5.85 -15.43
CA ASP A 642 19.53 6.51 -16.47
C ASP A 642 18.69 6.69 -17.72
N PHE A 643 18.47 7.92 -18.11
CA PHE A 643 17.69 8.29 -19.29
C PHE A 643 18.54 8.50 -20.55
N ALA A 644 19.86 8.27 -20.50
CA ALA A 644 20.72 8.40 -21.68
C ALA A 644 20.27 7.48 -22.80
N GLY A 645 19.95 8.08 -23.94
CA GLY A 645 19.49 7.34 -25.12
C GLY A 645 18.13 6.63 -24.96
N ALA A 646 17.30 7.05 -23.99
CA ALA A 646 15.94 6.56 -23.83
C ALA A 646 15.15 6.68 -25.14
N GLN A 647 14.30 5.70 -25.40
CA GLN A 647 13.38 5.73 -26.54
C GLN A 647 12.19 6.60 -26.19
N VAL A 648 11.90 7.60 -27.03
CA VAL A 648 10.78 8.52 -26.82
C VAL A 648 9.96 8.61 -28.10
N GLY A 649 8.65 8.48 -27.98
CA GLY A 649 7.71 8.65 -29.09
C GLY A 649 6.44 9.36 -28.64
N ILE A 650 5.84 10.16 -29.50
CA ILE A 650 4.54 10.77 -29.30
C ILE A 650 3.56 10.14 -30.28
N TYR A 651 2.38 9.81 -29.83
CA TYR A 651 1.38 9.07 -30.60
C TYR A 651 -0.01 9.73 -30.44
N PRO A 652 -0.91 9.57 -31.41
CA PRO A 652 -2.33 9.77 -31.13
C PRO A 652 -2.78 8.80 -30.04
N ARG A 653 -3.61 9.27 -29.13
CA ARG A 653 -4.14 8.42 -28.07
C ARG A 653 -4.93 7.23 -28.65
N GLY A 654 -4.84 6.06 -28.04
CA GLY A 654 -5.38 4.79 -28.54
C GLY A 654 -4.56 4.13 -29.65
N HIS A 655 -3.47 4.77 -30.12
CA HIS A 655 -2.52 4.22 -31.11
C HIS A 655 -1.08 4.23 -30.57
N GLU A 656 -0.93 4.19 -29.28
CA GLU A 656 0.38 4.16 -28.61
C GLU A 656 1.18 2.95 -29.05
N LEU A 657 2.47 3.16 -29.34
CA LEU A 657 3.41 2.16 -29.84
C LEU A 657 3.02 1.46 -31.16
N THR A 658 2.00 1.95 -31.86
CA THR A 658 1.59 1.41 -33.17
C THR A 658 2.59 1.84 -34.24
N GLU A 659 3.10 0.87 -35.01
CA GLU A 659 4.06 1.12 -36.09
C GLU A 659 3.52 2.15 -37.10
N GLY A 660 4.37 3.10 -37.48
CA GLY A 660 4.00 4.17 -38.41
C GLY A 660 3.04 5.24 -37.85
N ARG A 661 2.68 5.19 -36.57
CA ARG A 661 1.81 6.17 -35.94
C ARG A 661 2.53 7.20 -35.08
N ALA A 662 3.85 7.10 -34.93
CA ALA A 662 4.64 8.10 -34.20
C ALA A 662 4.53 9.47 -34.89
N LEU A 663 4.34 10.50 -34.09
CA LEU A 663 4.22 11.89 -34.52
C LEU A 663 5.49 12.67 -34.13
N ASP A 664 5.93 13.56 -34.99
CA ASP A 664 7.12 14.37 -34.77
C ASP A 664 6.84 15.87 -35.05
N GLY A 665 5.86 16.42 -34.34
CA GLY A 665 5.47 17.83 -34.44
C GLY A 665 6.20 18.71 -33.44
N ARG A 666 6.69 19.90 -33.87
CA ARG A 666 7.34 20.89 -33.00
C ARG A 666 6.48 21.28 -31.79
N GLU A 667 5.18 21.49 -32.03
CA GLU A 667 4.22 21.87 -30.96
C GLU A 667 4.04 20.73 -29.95
N LEU A 668 3.93 19.49 -30.41
CA LEU A 668 3.84 18.32 -29.54
C LEU A 668 5.10 18.16 -28.68
N ARG A 669 6.27 18.27 -29.29
CA ARG A 669 7.54 18.23 -28.52
C ARG A 669 7.62 19.37 -27.50
N ALA A 670 7.22 20.57 -27.86
CA ALA A 670 7.21 21.73 -26.95
C ALA A 670 6.25 21.55 -25.78
N PHE A 671 5.16 20.79 -25.95
CA PHE A 671 4.24 20.45 -24.86
C PHE A 671 4.78 19.30 -23.98
N PHE A 672 5.16 18.18 -24.60
CA PHE A 672 5.43 16.93 -23.86
C PHE A 672 6.83 16.90 -23.23
N TYR A 673 7.87 17.29 -23.93
CA TYR A 673 9.24 17.09 -23.48
C TYR A 673 9.60 17.85 -22.20
N PRO A 674 9.27 19.13 -22.02
CA PRO A 674 9.53 19.81 -20.77
C PRO A 674 8.84 19.14 -19.58
N ARG A 675 7.56 18.76 -19.73
CA ARG A 675 6.77 18.10 -18.67
C ARG A 675 7.31 16.73 -18.30
N ALA A 676 7.69 15.91 -19.28
CA ALA A 676 8.30 14.63 -19.04
C ALA A 676 9.66 14.77 -18.34
N ARG A 677 10.47 15.79 -18.74
CA ARG A 677 11.74 16.10 -18.07
C ARG A 677 11.53 16.51 -16.62
N ASP A 678 10.59 17.40 -16.36
CA ASP A 678 10.28 17.86 -15.01
C ASP A 678 9.82 16.69 -14.14
N PHE A 679 8.99 15.80 -14.69
CA PHE A 679 8.47 14.63 -13.99
C PHE A 679 9.58 13.65 -13.56
N VAL A 680 10.58 13.41 -14.41
CA VAL A 680 11.66 12.43 -14.10
C VAL A 680 12.87 13.04 -13.43
N ARG A 681 12.95 14.37 -13.30
CA ARG A 681 14.15 15.10 -12.85
C ARG A 681 14.66 14.63 -11.49
N GLU A 682 13.77 14.31 -10.56
CA GLU A 682 14.13 13.99 -9.18
C GLU A 682 14.82 12.64 -9.02
N PHE A 683 14.63 11.73 -9.98
CA PHE A 683 15.21 10.38 -9.93
C PHE A 683 16.06 10.05 -11.16
N ALA A 684 16.30 11.01 -12.04
CA ALA A 684 17.17 10.83 -13.19
C ALA A 684 18.65 10.90 -12.77
N ASN A 685 19.42 9.87 -13.16
CA ASN A 685 20.88 9.84 -12.99
C ASN A 685 21.61 10.62 -14.07
N ASN A 686 20.95 10.91 -15.20
CA ASN A 686 21.53 11.61 -16.35
C ASN A 686 20.46 12.49 -17.01
N ALA A 687 20.81 13.76 -17.29
CA ALA A 687 19.90 14.73 -17.88
C ALA A 687 20.01 14.89 -19.40
N GLU A 688 20.90 14.16 -20.09
CA GLU A 688 21.19 14.37 -21.52
C GLU A 688 20.12 13.91 -22.50
N PHE A 689 19.13 13.12 -22.07
CA PHE A 689 18.20 12.44 -22.97
C PHE A 689 17.20 13.35 -23.72
N PHE A 690 17.04 14.59 -23.29
CA PHE A 690 16.21 15.58 -23.96
C PHE A 690 17.03 16.69 -24.67
N ALA A 691 18.29 16.47 -24.94
CA ALA A 691 19.02 17.41 -25.80
C ALA A 691 18.34 17.49 -27.18
N PRO A 692 18.03 18.68 -27.70
CA PRO A 692 17.52 18.77 -29.05
C PRO A 692 18.56 18.14 -29.98
N ARG A 693 18.18 17.16 -30.76
CA ARG A 693 18.95 16.80 -31.93
C ARG A 693 18.70 17.94 -32.93
N ASP A 694 19.75 18.69 -33.21
CA ASP A 694 19.78 19.73 -34.24
C ASP A 694 19.33 19.20 -35.60
#